data_0ad5f40ffa7cc6fa6c60531982b502d1
#
_entry.id   0ad5f40ffa7cc6fa6c60531982b502d1
#
_cell.length_a   1.000
_cell.length_b   1.000
_cell.length_c   1.000
_cell.angle_alpha   90.00
_cell.angle_beta   90.00
_cell.angle_gamma   90.00
#
_symmetry.space_group_name_H-M   'P 1'
#
loop_
_entity.id
_entity.type
_entity.pdbx_description
1 polymer ?
#
loop_
_entity_poly.entity_id
_entity_poly.type
_entity_poly.pdbx_seq_one_letter_code
_entity_poly.pdbx_strand_id
1 'polypeptide(L)'
;MAFAAEHPILPVSEHRPVGEVERRSAEFKVESEFQPSGDQPAAIAELDERLSRGERDVVLMGATGTGKSATAAWLIEKQQRPTLVMAPNKTLAAQLANELRQLLPHNAVEYFVSYYDYYQPEAYIAQTDTYIEKDSSINEDVERLRHSATSALLSRRDVVVVSSVSCIYGLGTPQSYLDRSVIIEEGEEIDRDRFLRLLVDIQYERNDVGFTRGTFRVKGDTVDIIPAYEERAVRIEFFGDDVDELYYIHPLTGDVLERVDEVRIFPATHYVAGPERMAKAVEDIKAELAERLADLENRGKLLEAQRLRMRTEYDLEMIEQVGFCSGIENYSRHIDGRPAGSAPATLLDYFPEDFLTIIDESHVTVPQIGGMFEGDMSRKRNLVEFGFRLPSATDNRPLTFDEFEERVGQTVYMSATPGNFELTASQGEYVEQVIRPTGLIDPKVTVKPTKGQIDDLIDEIRQRTAKQERVLVTTLTKRMAEDLTDYLLEHGVKVRYLHSDIDTLQRVELLRQLRLGEYDVLVGINLLREGLDLPEVSLVAILDADKEGFLRSTTSLIQTIGRAARNVSGEVIMYADKITDSMQEAIEETERRRAKQIAYNEEHGIDPQPLRKKIADILDQVYESDGEEAAASDPAALMDKPDVSTMAVDEVQKLIDDLTAQMGAAARELKFELAGRLRDEIADLKKELRGLKEAGI
;
A
#
# COMPACT_ATOMS: atom_id res chain seq x y z
N MET A 1 -0.29 -16.25 -40.62
CA MET A 1 -1.54 -15.65 -41.11
C MET A 1 -2.53 -16.72 -41.52
N ALA A 2 -3.17 -17.41 -40.64
CA ALA A 2 -4.34 -18.25 -40.93
C ALA A 2 -4.90 -19.02 -39.71
N PHE A 3 -4.89 -18.45 -38.52
CA PHE A 3 -5.50 -19.13 -37.33
C PHE A 3 -6.50 -18.25 -36.55
N ALA A 4 -6.81 -17.05 -37.02
CA ALA A 4 -7.69 -16.13 -36.31
C ALA A 4 -9.13 -16.06 -36.86
N ALA A 5 -9.53 -16.91 -37.81
CA ALA A 5 -10.75 -16.64 -38.59
C ALA A 5 -11.93 -17.61 -38.41
N GLU A 6 -11.88 -18.63 -37.55
CA GLU A 6 -12.96 -19.64 -37.54
C GLU A 6 -13.54 -20.05 -36.17
N HIS A 7 -13.30 -19.29 -35.11
CA HIS A 7 -13.99 -19.61 -33.85
C HIS A 7 -14.82 -18.42 -33.39
N PRO A 8 -16.16 -18.55 -33.38
CA PRO A 8 -16.98 -17.53 -32.73
C PRO A 8 -16.56 -17.47 -31.24
N ILE A 9 -16.11 -16.29 -30.82
CA ILE A 9 -16.00 -15.93 -29.43
C ILE A 9 -17.33 -16.28 -28.76
N LEU A 10 -17.30 -16.87 -27.56
CA LEU A 10 -18.52 -17.06 -26.76
C LEU A 10 -19.33 -15.77 -26.83
N PRO A 11 -20.66 -15.84 -26.96
CA PRO A 11 -21.44 -14.60 -26.92
C PRO A 11 -21.09 -13.89 -25.63
N VAL A 12 -20.36 -12.78 -25.79
CA VAL A 12 -20.15 -11.83 -24.72
C VAL A 12 -21.53 -11.55 -24.17
N SER A 13 -21.75 -11.81 -22.90
CA SER A 13 -22.98 -11.38 -22.23
C SER A 13 -23.19 -9.94 -22.64
N GLU A 14 -24.37 -9.62 -23.16
CA GLU A 14 -24.71 -8.30 -23.71
C GLU A 14 -24.06 -7.21 -22.88
N HIS A 15 -23.32 -6.29 -23.51
CA HIS A 15 -22.53 -5.25 -22.85
C HIS A 15 -23.35 -4.51 -21.79
N ARG A 16 -23.29 -4.98 -20.56
CA ARG A 16 -23.90 -4.29 -19.42
C ARG A 16 -22.88 -3.30 -18.88
N PRO A 17 -23.26 -2.05 -18.66
CA PRO A 17 -22.42 -1.11 -17.92
C PRO A 17 -21.96 -1.75 -16.59
N VAL A 18 -20.72 -1.49 -16.16
CA VAL A 18 -20.18 -2.07 -14.92
C VAL A 18 -21.06 -1.77 -13.70
N GLY A 19 -21.80 -0.65 -13.72
CA GLY A 19 -22.81 -0.29 -12.72
C GLY A 19 -24.03 -1.23 -12.67
N GLU A 20 -24.33 -1.97 -13.76
CA GLU A 20 -25.47 -2.91 -13.85
C GLU A 20 -25.08 -4.37 -13.55
N VAL A 21 -23.81 -4.62 -13.22
CA VAL A 21 -23.36 -5.97 -12.88
C VAL A 21 -24.01 -6.41 -11.57
N GLU A 22 -24.62 -7.58 -11.60
CA GLU A 22 -25.15 -8.19 -10.39
C GLU A 22 -24.03 -8.60 -9.46
N ARG A 23 -23.97 -7.96 -8.29
CA ARG A 23 -22.98 -8.19 -7.25
C ARG A 23 -23.63 -8.87 -6.08
N ARG A 24 -22.97 -9.87 -5.49
CA ARG A 24 -23.40 -10.45 -4.22
C ARG A 24 -23.41 -9.35 -3.17
N SER A 25 -24.45 -9.32 -2.32
CA SER A 25 -24.56 -8.34 -1.24
C SER A 25 -24.65 -9.08 0.09
N ALA A 26 -23.75 -8.73 1.01
CA ALA A 26 -23.87 -9.06 2.41
C ALA A 26 -23.96 -7.76 3.23
N GLU A 27 -24.47 -7.85 4.43
CA GLU A 27 -24.55 -6.70 5.33
C GLU A 27 -23.16 -6.43 5.94
N PHE A 28 -22.74 -5.16 5.94
CA PHE A 28 -21.59 -4.76 6.74
C PHE A 28 -21.96 -4.83 8.22
N LYS A 29 -21.18 -5.58 8.98
CA LYS A 29 -21.38 -5.76 10.40
C LYS A 29 -20.06 -5.69 11.14
N VAL A 30 -19.98 -4.73 12.08
CA VAL A 30 -18.81 -4.59 12.94
C VAL A 30 -18.90 -5.61 14.08
N GLU A 31 -17.84 -6.38 14.25
CA GLU A 31 -17.60 -7.23 15.40
C GLU A 31 -16.43 -6.69 16.22
N SER A 32 -16.69 -6.28 17.44
CA SER A 32 -15.68 -5.70 18.31
C SER A 32 -15.97 -6.03 19.76
N GLU A 33 -14.91 -6.27 20.55
CA GLU A 33 -14.99 -6.38 22.00
C GLU A 33 -15.39 -5.05 22.66
N PHE A 34 -15.27 -3.93 21.93
CA PHE A 34 -15.55 -2.58 22.39
C PHE A 34 -16.79 -2.02 21.71
N GLN A 35 -17.51 -1.20 22.45
CA GLN A 35 -18.60 -0.38 21.91
C GLN A 35 -18.11 1.06 21.68
N PRO A 36 -18.74 1.81 20.76
CA PRO A 36 -18.43 3.22 20.59
C PRO A 36 -18.54 3.98 21.92
N SER A 37 -17.53 4.75 22.26
CA SER A 37 -17.47 5.50 23.52
C SER A 37 -16.77 6.85 23.35
N GLY A 38 -16.82 7.69 24.36
CA GLY A 38 -16.34 9.06 24.26
C GLY A 38 -17.17 9.88 23.26
N ASP A 39 -16.50 10.56 22.35
CA ASP A 39 -17.16 11.32 21.28
C ASP A 39 -17.64 10.45 20.10
N GLN A 40 -17.22 9.17 20.02
CA GLN A 40 -17.50 8.30 18.87
C GLN A 40 -19.00 8.15 18.57
N PRO A 41 -19.91 7.87 19.55
CA PRO A 41 -21.32 7.71 19.25
C PRO A 41 -21.94 8.95 18.59
N ALA A 42 -21.60 10.13 19.09
CA ALA A 42 -22.09 11.40 18.56
C ALA A 42 -21.50 11.69 17.18
N ALA A 43 -20.19 11.44 17.01
CA ALA A 43 -19.51 11.63 15.74
C ALA A 43 -20.05 10.71 14.64
N ILE A 44 -20.26 9.43 14.94
CA ILE A 44 -20.86 8.45 14.00
C ILE A 44 -22.27 8.89 13.59
N ALA A 45 -23.11 9.29 14.57
CA ALA A 45 -24.47 9.72 14.30
C ALA A 45 -24.53 10.99 13.45
N GLU A 46 -23.67 11.97 13.73
CA GLU A 46 -23.62 13.22 12.97
C GLU A 46 -23.07 13.01 11.55
N LEU A 47 -22.01 12.20 11.39
CA LEU A 47 -21.49 11.83 10.07
C LEU A 47 -22.56 11.12 9.22
N ASP A 48 -23.23 10.13 9.81
CA ASP A 48 -24.31 9.38 9.15
C ASP A 48 -25.47 10.30 8.74
N GLU A 49 -25.89 11.23 9.61
CA GLU A 49 -26.95 12.20 9.32
C GLU A 49 -26.56 13.15 8.18
N ARG A 50 -25.33 13.68 8.19
CA ARG A 50 -24.84 14.58 7.13
C ARG A 50 -24.78 13.86 5.77
N LEU A 51 -24.23 12.65 5.73
CA LEU A 51 -24.20 11.84 4.52
C LEU A 51 -25.61 11.47 4.04
N SER A 52 -26.53 11.13 4.95
CA SER A 52 -27.91 10.82 4.60
C SER A 52 -28.70 12.02 4.08
N ARG A 53 -28.32 13.24 4.46
CA ARG A 53 -28.86 14.49 3.87
C ARG A 53 -28.30 14.80 2.49
N GLY A 54 -27.32 14.04 2.03
CA GLY A 54 -26.68 14.26 0.71
C GLY A 54 -25.53 15.26 0.73
N GLU A 55 -24.99 15.63 1.89
CA GLU A 55 -23.75 16.42 1.96
C GLU A 55 -22.64 15.66 1.25
N ARG A 56 -21.91 16.32 0.34
CA ARG A 56 -20.87 15.71 -0.46
C ARG A 56 -19.56 15.57 0.32
N ASP A 57 -19.18 16.63 1.01
CA ASP A 57 -17.89 16.77 1.67
C ASP A 57 -18.11 16.95 3.18
N VAL A 58 -17.71 15.99 3.98
CA VAL A 58 -17.86 15.99 5.43
C VAL A 58 -16.51 15.82 6.09
N VAL A 59 -16.23 16.62 7.12
CA VAL A 59 -14.94 16.57 7.83
C VAL A 59 -15.11 15.99 9.22
N LEU A 60 -14.31 14.97 9.55
CA LEU A 60 -14.11 14.48 10.91
C LEU A 60 -12.76 14.99 11.45
N MET A 61 -12.81 15.99 12.33
CA MET A 61 -11.65 16.46 13.07
C MET A 61 -11.43 15.58 14.29
N GLY A 62 -10.64 14.53 14.12
CA GLY A 62 -10.37 13.54 15.14
C GLY A 62 -8.96 13.62 15.70
N ALA A 63 -8.81 13.87 17.01
CA ALA A 63 -7.50 13.88 17.63
C ALA A 63 -6.80 12.51 17.51
N THR A 64 -5.48 12.50 17.64
CA THR A 64 -4.69 11.26 17.60
C THR A 64 -5.08 10.34 18.76
N GLY A 65 -5.35 9.06 18.45
CA GLY A 65 -5.68 8.05 19.45
C GLY A 65 -7.15 8.04 19.90
N THR A 66 -8.05 8.76 19.23
CA THR A 66 -9.50 8.73 19.53
C THR A 66 -10.25 7.57 18.87
N GLY A 67 -9.55 6.72 18.09
CA GLY A 67 -10.17 5.58 17.41
C GLY A 67 -10.89 5.94 16.11
N LYS A 68 -10.32 6.82 15.29
CA LYS A 68 -10.88 7.20 13.97
C LYS A 68 -11.15 6.00 13.06
N SER A 69 -10.25 5.00 13.04
CA SER A 69 -10.44 3.77 12.25
C SER A 69 -11.71 3.00 12.67
N ALA A 70 -11.94 2.88 13.97
CA ALA A 70 -13.17 2.26 14.49
C ALA A 70 -14.42 3.09 14.15
N THR A 71 -14.33 4.41 14.27
CA THR A 71 -15.41 5.33 13.83
C THR A 71 -15.71 5.13 12.33
N ALA A 72 -14.70 4.98 11.49
CA ALA A 72 -14.89 4.67 10.08
C ALA A 72 -15.60 3.33 9.87
N ALA A 73 -15.21 2.26 10.59
CA ALA A 73 -15.88 0.95 10.49
C ALA A 73 -17.37 1.02 10.87
N TRP A 74 -17.70 1.67 11.96
CA TRP A 74 -19.11 1.86 12.37
C TRP A 74 -19.89 2.77 11.42
N LEU A 75 -19.23 3.76 10.80
CA LEU A 75 -19.85 4.58 9.76
C LEU A 75 -20.16 3.74 8.51
N ILE A 76 -19.22 2.86 8.09
CA ILE A 76 -19.40 1.92 6.97
C ILE A 76 -20.59 0.99 7.26
N GLU A 77 -20.68 0.44 8.49
CA GLU A 77 -21.82 -0.37 8.93
C GLU A 77 -23.14 0.42 8.85
N LYS A 78 -23.15 1.70 9.22
CA LYS A 78 -24.36 2.53 9.12
C LYS A 78 -24.76 2.81 7.68
N GLN A 79 -23.79 3.12 6.83
CA GLN A 79 -24.02 3.53 5.44
C GLN A 79 -24.31 2.35 4.50
N GLN A 80 -23.86 1.12 4.83
CA GLN A 80 -24.09 -0.10 4.03
C GLN A 80 -23.69 0.06 2.55
N ARG A 81 -22.60 0.74 2.29
CA ARG A 81 -22.11 1.07 0.92
C ARG A 81 -20.70 0.57 0.71
N PRO A 82 -20.34 0.11 -0.51
CA PRO A 82 -18.94 -0.12 -0.88
C PRO A 82 -18.12 1.12 -0.55
N THR A 83 -16.96 0.94 0.03
CA THR A 83 -16.18 2.06 0.56
C THR A 83 -14.73 2.01 0.10
N LEU A 84 -14.23 3.14 -0.41
CA LEU A 84 -12.80 3.39 -0.61
C LEU A 84 -12.24 4.11 0.61
N VAL A 85 -11.20 3.58 1.21
CA VAL A 85 -10.46 4.24 2.29
C VAL A 85 -9.06 4.56 1.81
N MET A 86 -8.70 5.85 1.75
CA MET A 86 -7.39 6.29 1.29
C MET A 86 -6.49 6.64 2.46
N ALA A 87 -5.25 6.16 2.42
CA ALA A 87 -4.21 6.45 3.40
C ALA A 87 -2.98 7.06 2.72
N PRO A 88 -2.17 7.88 3.41
CA PRO A 88 -1.08 8.65 2.79
C PRO A 88 0.12 7.80 2.36
N ASN A 89 0.26 6.57 2.84
CA ASN A 89 1.35 5.67 2.47
C ASN A 89 0.99 4.19 2.64
N LYS A 90 1.84 3.29 2.12
CA LYS A 90 1.62 1.83 2.15
C LYS A 90 1.48 1.28 3.58
N THR A 91 2.33 1.73 4.50
CA THR A 91 2.36 1.23 5.90
C THR A 91 1.07 1.58 6.65
N LEU A 92 0.60 2.82 6.52
CA LEU A 92 -0.67 3.23 7.13
C LEU A 92 -1.86 2.55 6.47
N ALA A 93 -1.82 2.37 5.14
CA ALA A 93 -2.86 1.62 4.44
C ALA A 93 -2.90 0.16 4.93
N ALA A 94 -1.74 -0.49 5.14
CA ALA A 94 -1.66 -1.84 5.67
C ALA A 94 -2.22 -1.94 7.10
N GLN A 95 -1.80 -1.02 7.97
CA GLN A 95 -2.32 -0.97 9.34
C GLN A 95 -3.84 -0.79 9.36
N LEU A 96 -4.34 0.15 8.56
CA LEU A 96 -5.78 0.44 8.49
C LEU A 96 -6.58 -0.72 7.90
N ALA A 97 -6.04 -1.42 6.88
CA ALA A 97 -6.65 -2.61 6.33
C ALA A 97 -6.77 -3.72 7.38
N ASN A 98 -5.72 -3.95 8.18
CA ASN A 98 -5.75 -4.94 9.25
C ASN A 98 -6.74 -4.56 10.37
N GLU A 99 -6.77 -3.29 10.78
CA GLU A 99 -7.74 -2.83 11.77
C GLU A 99 -9.19 -3.02 11.26
N LEU A 100 -9.44 -2.71 9.99
CA LEU A 100 -10.77 -2.88 9.39
C LEU A 100 -11.14 -4.37 9.19
N ARG A 101 -10.18 -5.25 8.84
CA ARG A 101 -10.42 -6.71 8.76
C ARG A 101 -10.84 -7.29 10.12
N GLN A 102 -10.19 -6.85 11.19
CA GLN A 102 -10.57 -7.28 12.55
C GLN A 102 -11.96 -6.78 12.95
N LEU A 103 -12.36 -5.60 12.50
CA LEU A 103 -13.67 -5.00 12.81
C LEU A 103 -14.80 -5.49 11.90
N LEU A 104 -14.48 -5.91 10.67
CA LEU A 104 -15.43 -6.37 9.63
C LEU A 104 -15.05 -7.79 9.15
N PRO A 105 -15.00 -8.81 10.03
CA PRO A 105 -14.42 -10.12 9.71
C PRO A 105 -15.21 -10.91 8.66
N HIS A 106 -16.47 -10.57 8.41
CA HIS A 106 -17.33 -11.25 7.45
C HIS A 106 -17.48 -10.52 6.10
N ASN A 107 -16.83 -9.38 5.96
CA ASN A 107 -16.88 -8.55 4.75
C ASN A 107 -15.53 -8.54 4.04
N ALA A 108 -15.53 -8.22 2.76
CA ALA A 108 -14.30 -8.10 2.00
C ALA A 108 -13.57 -6.80 2.35
N VAL A 109 -12.42 -6.91 3.01
CA VAL A 109 -11.53 -5.77 3.26
C VAL A 109 -10.25 -5.99 2.46
N GLU A 110 -10.15 -5.29 1.36
CA GLU A 110 -9.11 -5.42 0.35
C GLU A 110 -8.02 -4.36 0.52
N TYR A 111 -6.82 -4.67 0.00
CA TYR A 111 -5.65 -3.79 0.07
C TYR A 111 -5.13 -3.47 -1.33
N PHE A 112 -5.02 -2.18 -1.66
CA PHE A 112 -4.62 -1.75 -2.99
C PHE A 112 -3.56 -0.65 -2.94
N VAL A 113 -2.29 -1.04 -3.10
CA VAL A 113 -1.15 -0.11 -3.10
C VAL A 113 -0.24 -0.39 -4.30
N SER A 114 0.85 0.36 -4.46
CA SER A 114 1.85 0.06 -5.48
C SER A 114 2.52 -1.29 -5.21
N TYR A 115 2.50 -2.18 -6.19
CA TYR A 115 3.09 -3.53 -6.11
C TYR A 115 4.61 -3.57 -6.29
N TYR A 116 5.25 -2.40 -6.44
CA TYR A 116 6.71 -2.32 -6.52
C TYR A 116 7.34 -2.23 -5.13
N ASP A 117 8.26 -3.14 -4.80
CA ASP A 117 9.11 -3.01 -3.62
C ASP A 117 10.18 -1.96 -3.87
N TYR A 118 10.74 -1.97 -5.08
CA TYR A 118 11.61 -0.95 -5.61
C TYR A 118 11.08 -0.46 -6.95
N TYR A 119 11.06 0.86 -7.15
CA TYR A 119 10.60 1.46 -8.39
C TYR A 119 11.46 2.66 -8.78
N GLN A 120 12.21 2.50 -9.86
CA GLN A 120 12.88 3.59 -10.56
C GLN A 120 12.15 3.85 -11.87
N PRO A 121 11.41 4.95 -11.99
CA PRO A 121 10.70 5.24 -13.22
C PRO A 121 11.64 5.54 -14.35
N GLU A 122 11.27 5.13 -15.56
CA GLU A 122 11.96 5.55 -16.78
C GLU A 122 12.03 7.08 -16.86
N ALA A 123 13.22 7.63 -17.08
CA ALA A 123 13.41 9.08 -17.15
C ALA A 123 14.56 9.45 -18.08
N TYR A 124 14.54 10.67 -18.59
CA TYR A 124 15.65 11.24 -19.35
C TYR A 124 16.03 12.62 -18.81
N ILE A 125 17.31 12.79 -18.49
CA ILE A 125 17.89 14.02 -18.00
C ILE A 125 18.64 14.68 -19.15
N ALA A 126 18.01 15.63 -19.83
CA ALA A 126 18.56 16.28 -21.01
C ALA A 126 19.87 17.04 -20.75
N GLN A 127 20.08 17.57 -19.55
CA GLN A 127 21.28 18.32 -19.17
C GLN A 127 22.56 17.48 -19.16
N THR A 128 22.42 16.19 -18.82
CA THR A 128 23.55 15.26 -18.71
C THR A 128 23.51 14.18 -19.80
N ASP A 129 22.55 14.23 -20.73
CA ASP A 129 22.27 13.19 -21.73
C ASP A 129 22.20 11.79 -21.12
N THR A 130 21.51 11.71 -19.96
CA THR A 130 21.42 10.47 -19.19
C THR A 130 20.02 9.87 -19.31
N TYR A 131 19.94 8.70 -19.92
CA TYR A 131 18.72 7.89 -19.90
C TYR A 131 18.75 6.95 -18.69
N ILE A 132 17.69 6.99 -17.92
CA ILE A 132 17.44 6.10 -16.78
C ILE A 132 16.39 5.09 -17.24
N GLU A 133 16.79 3.85 -17.35
CA GLU A 133 15.88 2.76 -17.67
C GLU A 133 14.94 2.50 -16.49
N LYS A 134 13.68 2.07 -16.79
CA LYS A 134 12.77 1.60 -15.76
C LYS A 134 13.39 0.38 -15.09
N ASP A 135 13.57 0.48 -13.79
CA ASP A 135 13.99 -0.63 -12.95
C ASP A 135 12.95 -0.83 -11.83
N SER A 136 12.53 -2.05 -11.63
CA SER A 136 11.50 -2.34 -10.63
C SER A 136 11.57 -3.79 -10.18
N SER A 137 11.37 -4.02 -8.90
CA SER A 137 11.05 -5.33 -8.35
C SER A 137 9.57 -5.38 -7.98
N ILE A 138 8.89 -6.41 -8.48
CA ILE A 138 7.47 -6.63 -8.22
C ILE A 138 7.33 -7.51 -7.00
N ASN A 139 6.45 -7.11 -6.10
CA ASN A 139 5.99 -7.92 -4.99
C ASN A 139 4.76 -8.71 -5.45
N GLU A 140 4.93 -10.01 -5.61
CA GLU A 140 3.86 -10.89 -6.12
C GLU A 140 2.64 -10.95 -5.19
N ASP A 141 2.84 -10.81 -3.87
CA ASP A 141 1.73 -10.82 -2.92
C ASP A 141 0.91 -9.54 -3.00
N VAL A 142 1.58 -8.39 -3.15
CA VAL A 142 0.87 -7.12 -3.37
C VAL A 142 0.16 -7.11 -4.72
N GLU A 143 0.72 -7.73 -5.76
CA GLU A 143 0.05 -7.89 -7.05
C GLU A 143 -1.22 -8.73 -6.92
N ARG A 144 -1.15 -9.85 -6.20
CA ARG A 144 -2.33 -10.68 -5.86
C ARG A 144 -3.41 -9.86 -5.16
N LEU A 145 -3.06 -9.10 -4.12
CA LEU A 145 -4.00 -8.28 -3.37
C LEU A 145 -4.66 -7.20 -4.25
N ARG A 146 -3.95 -6.66 -5.25
CA ARG A 146 -4.53 -5.73 -6.23
C ARG A 146 -5.57 -6.42 -7.12
N HIS A 147 -5.28 -7.64 -7.59
CA HIS A 147 -6.24 -8.45 -8.34
C HIS A 147 -7.43 -8.87 -7.46
N SER A 148 -7.20 -9.22 -6.20
CA SER A 148 -8.26 -9.48 -5.22
C SER A 148 -9.20 -8.29 -5.08
N ALA A 149 -8.67 -7.08 -4.90
CA ALA A 149 -9.48 -5.87 -4.78
C ALA A 149 -10.36 -5.61 -6.01
N THR A 150 -9.82 -5.74 -7.22
CA THR A 150 -10.57 -5.50 -8.46
C THR A 150 -11.64 -6.58 -8.71
N SER A 151 -11.32 -7.85 -8.46
CA SER A 151 -12.28 -8.94 -8.58
C SER A 151 -13.40 -8.85 -7.54
N ALA A 152 -13.07 -8.50 -6.29
CA ALA A 152 -14.05 -8.27 -5.23
C ALA A 152 -15.02 -7.14 -5.57
N LEU A 153 -14.52 -5.99 -6.06
CA LEU A 153 -15.36 -4.85 -6.48
C LEU A 153 -16.34 -5.20 -7.61
N LEU A 154 -15.97 -6.11 -8.51
CA LEU A 154 -16.84 -6.56 -9.59
C LEU A 154 -17.80 -7.68 -9.18
N SER A 155 -17.55 -8.36 -8.07
CA SER A 155 -18.32 -9.53 -7.63
C SER A 155 -19.22 -9.28 -6.44
N ARG A 156 -18.89 -8.29 -5.57
CA ARG A 156 -19.53 -8.04 -4.28
C ARG A 156 -19.85 -6.57 -4.08
N ARG A 157 -20.80 -6.29 -3.19
CA ARG A 157 -21.10 -4.93 -2.72
C ARG A 157 -20.53 -4.63 -1.33
N ASP A 158 -20.34 -5.63 -0.51
CA ASP A 158 -19.81 -5.53 0.84
C ASP A 158 -18.29 -5.49 0.85
N VAL A 159 -17.73 -4.53 0.11
CA VAL A 159 -16.27 -4.37 -0.11
C VAL A 159 -15.78 -3.05 0.46
N VAL A 160 -14.73 -3.12 1.26
CA VAL A 160 -13.91 -1.97 1.65
C VAL A 160 -12.55 -2.13 1.02
N VAL A 161 -12.12 -1.18 0.21
CA VAL A 161 -10.76 -1.17 -0.34
C VAL A 161 -9.95 -0.10 0.38
N VAL A 162 -8.88 -0.52 1.05
CA VAL A 162 -7.91 0.39 1.65
C VAL A 162 -6.75 0.61 0.67
N SER A 163 -6.55 1.85 0.26
CA SER A 163 -5.58 2.20 -0.78
C SER A 163 -4.68 3.36 -0.37
N SER A 164 -3.49 3.39 -0.96
CA SER A 164 -2.70 4.63 -1.05
C SER A 164 -3.15 5.44 -2.28
N VAL A 165 -2.44 6.51 -2.58
CA VAL A 165 -2.65 7.30 -3.82
C VAL A 165 -2.55 6.45 -5.11
N SER A 166 -2.13 5.20 -5.03
CA SER A 166 -2.08 4.27 -6.16
C SER A 166 -3.44 4.05 -6.85
N CYS A 167 -4.55 4.31 -6.15
CA CYS A 167 -5.90 4.19 -6.71
C CYS A 167 -6.23 5.17 -7.84
N ILE A 168 -5.46 6.27 -7.99
CA ILE A 168 -5.66 7.26 -9.05
C ILE A 168 -4.78 7.01 -10.29
N TYR A 169 -3.95 5.96 -10.26
CA TYR A 169 -3.10 5.59 -11.40
C TYR A 169 -3.85 4.69 -12.38
N GLY A 170 -3.42 4.75 -13.64
CA GLY A 170 -3.99 3.97 -14.73
C GLY A 170 -4.02 2.47 -14.44
N LEU A 171 -5.16 1.87 -14.69
CA LEU A 171 -5.47 0.46 -14.61
C LEU A 171 -6.21 0.06 -15.89
N GLY A 172 -6.32 -1.23 -16.20
CA GLY A 172 -7.17 -1.67 -17.30
C GLY A 172 -8.64 -1.29 -17.06
N THR A 173 -9.43 -1.20 -18.13
CA THR A 173 -10.85 -0.84 -17.99
C THR A 173 -11.62 -1.95 -17.26
N PRO A 174 -12.49 -1.62 -16.30
CA PRO A 174 -13.27 -2.63 -15.58
C PRO A 174 -14.17 -3.45 -16.52
N GLN A 175 -14.69 -2.82 -17.59
CA GLN A 175 -15.50 -3.52 -18.59
C GLN A 175 -14.70 -4.60 -19.30
N SER A 176 -13.49 -4.29 -19.78
CA SER A 176 -12.63 -5.30 -20.45
C SER A 176 -12.22 -6.43 -19.50
N TYR A 177 -11.96 -6.11 -18.24
CA TYR A 177 -11.60 -7.09 -17.21
C TYR A 177 -12.77 -8.03 -16.90
N LEU A 178 -14.00 -7.50 -16.83
CA LEU A 178 -15.22 -8.26 -16.60
C LEU A 178 -15.62 -9.09 -17.83
N ASP A 179 -15.63 -8.49 -19.03
CA ASP A 179 -16.04 -9.15 -20.28
C ASP A 179 -15.12 -10.32 -20.64
N ARG A 180 -13.88 -10.29 -20.15
CA ARG A 180 -12.90 -11.34 -20.34
C ARG A 180 -12.92 -12.39 -19.23
N SER A 181 -13.67 -12.20 -18.15
CA SER A 181 -13.80 -13.24 -17.13
C SER A 181 -14.50 -14.47 -17.72
N VAL A 182 -14.08 -15.66 -17.31
CA VAL A 182 -14.65 -16.93 -17.71
C VAL A 182 -15.51 -17.45 -16.57
N ILE A 183 -16.79 -17.69 -16.84
CA ILE A 183 -17.71 -18.30 -15.88
C ILE A 183 -17.83 -19.77 -16.24
N ILE A 184 -17.76 -20.64 -15.26
CA ILE A 184 -17.94 -22.08 -15.38
C ILE A 184 -18.97 -22.52 -14.35
N GLU A 185 -19.98 -23.26 -14.80
CA GLU A 185 -21.06 -23.80 -13.97
C GLU A 185 -21.04 -25.35 -13.99
N GLU A 186 -21.40 -25.97 -12.86
CA GLU A 186 -21.59 -27.41 -12.78
C GLU A 186 -22.71 -27.86 -13.76
N GLY A 187 -22.44 -28.89 -14.58
CA GLY A 187 -23.37 -29.39 -15.60
C GLY A 187 -23.35 -28.59 -16.91
N GLU A 188 -22.49 -27.61 -17.07
CA GLU A 188 -22.31 -26.89 -18.34
C GLU A 188 -21.59 -27.76 -19.36
N GLU A 189 -22.06 -27.76 -20.63
CA GLU A 189 -21.39 -28.40 -21.76
C GLU A 189 -20.39 -27.43 -22.40
N ILE A 190 -19.10 -27.65 -22.18
CA ILE A 190 -18.02 -26.84 -22.75
C ILE A 190 -16.85 -27.73 -23.21
N ASP A 191 -16.47 -27.63 -24.49
CA ASP A 191 -15.29 -28.29 -25.01
C ASP A 191 -14.05 -27.93 -24.21
N ARG A 192 -13.40 -28.91 -23.56
CA ARG A 192 -12.24 -28.73 -22.69
C ARG A 192 -11.11 -27.98 -23.38
N ASP A 193 -10.77 -28.33 -24.62
CA ASP A 193 -9.66 -27.68 -25.34
C ASP A 193 -9.97 -26.23 -25.69
N ARG A 194 -11.26 -25.91 -25.88
CA ARG A 194 -11.72 -24.52 -26.02
C ARG A 194 -11.59 -23.78 -24.70
N PHE A 195 -11.98 -24.41 -23.60
CA PHE A 195 -11.81 -23.81 -22.27
C PHE A 195 -10.33 -23.51 -21.97
N LEU A 196 -9.41 -24.42 -22.25
CA LEU A 196 -7.98 -24.23 -22.08
C LEU A 196 -7.44 -23.03 -22.92
N ARG A 197 -7.98 -22.87 -24.13
CA ARG A 197 -7.63 -21.68 -24.96
C ARG A 197 -8.14 -20.39 -24.36
N LEU A 198 -9.36 -20.38 -23.80
CA LEU A 198 -9.88 -19.20 -23.09
C LEU A 198 -8.99 -18.80 -21.90
N LEU A 199 -8.45 -19.76 -21.15
CA LEU A 199 -7.49 -19.46 -20.06
C LEU A 199 -6.23 -18.78 -20.59
N VAL A 200 -5.68 -19.23 -21.70
CA VAL A 200 -4.52 -18.59 -22.35
C VAL A 200 -4.89 -17.20 -22.86
N ASP A 201 -6.07 -17.02 -23.43
CA ASP A 201 -6.55 -15.70 -23.92
C ASP A 201 -6.68 -14.66 -22.80
N ILE A 202 -6.94 -15.11 -21.57
CA ILE A 202 -6.98 -14.26 -20.37
C ILE A 202 -5.65 -14.25 -19.59
N GLN A 203 -4.57 -14.65 -20.27
CA GLN A 203 -3.18 -14.56 -19.80
C GLN A 203 -2.80 -15.53 -18.67
N TYR A 204 -3.50 -16.69 -18.56
CA TYR A 204 -3.01 -17.79 -17.73
C TYR A 204 -2.01 -18.63 -18.51
N GLU A 205 -0.97 -19.07 -17.84
CA GLU A 205 0.05 -19.94 -18.43
C GLU A 205 -0.18 -21.41 -18.06
N ARG A 206 -0.02 -22.31 -19.02
CA ARG A 206 -0.02 -23.74 -18.71
C ARG A 206 1.30 -24.15 -18.08
N ASN A 207 1.25 -24.65 -16.87
CA ASN A 207 2.44 -25.14 -16.18
C ASN A 207 2.08 -26.41 -15.37
N ASP A 208 2.37 -27.56 -15.95
CA ASP A 208 2.04 -28.87 -15.33
C ASP A 208 3.02 -29.26 -14.22
N VAL A 209 4.15 -28.55 -14.05
CA VAL A 209 5.23 -28.83 -13.08
C VAL A 209 5.30 -27.79 -11.97
N GLY A 210 5.36 -26.51 -12.34
CA GLY A 210 5.43 -25.37 -11.40
C GLY A 210 4.05 -24.75 -11.27
N PHE A 211 3.20 -25.27 -10.41
CA PHE A 211 1.84 -24.79 -10.21
C PHE A 211 1.83 -23.59 -9.27
N THR A 212 1.74 -22.40 -9.85
CA THR A 212 1.80 -21.11 -9.17
C THR A 212 0.63 -20.20 -9.59
N ARG A 213 0.48 -19.04 -9.00
CA ARG A 213 -0.58 -18.06 -9.35
C ARG A 213 -0.52 -17.67 -10.83
N GLY A 214 -1.68 -17.50 -11.43
CA GLY A 214 -1.79 -17.20 -12.87
C GLY A 214 -1.45 -18.37 -13.78
N THR A 215 -1.34 -19.60 -13.24
CA THR A 215 -1.11 -20.80 -14.03
C THR A 215 -2.25 -21.81 -13.91
N PHE A 216 -2.34 -22.68 -14.90
CA PHE A 216 -3.21 -23.86 -14.87
C PHE A 216 -2.44 -25.11 -15.25
N ARG A 217 -2.89 -26.24 -14.76
CA ARG A 217 -2.36 -27.58 -15.12
C ARG A 217 -3.48 -28.51 -15.53
N VAL A 218 -3.14 -29.47 -16.36
CA VAL A 218 -4.11 -30.47 -16.88
C VAL A 218 -3.65 -31.88 -16.55
N LYS A 219 -4.49 -32.65 -15.89
CA LYS A 219 -4.23 -34.06 -15.56
C LYS A 219 -5.43 -34.90 -15.94
N GLY A 220 -5.37 -35.50 -17.14
CA GLY A 220 -6.50 -36.26 -17.68
C GLY A 220 -7.70 -35.33 -17.91
N ASP A 221 -8.81 -35.65 -17.27
CA ASP A 221 -10.06 -34.87 -17.37
C ASP A 221 -10.19 -33.80 -16.30
N THR A 222 -9.13 -33.57 -15.50
CA THR A 222 -9.11 -32.58 -14.46
C THR A 222 -8.24 -31.38 -14.87
N VAL A 223 -8.76 -30.16 -14.67
CA VAL A 223 -8.07 -28.90 -14.85
C VAL A 223 -7.99 -28.19 -13.51
N ASP A 224 -6.78 -27.95 -13.03
CA ASP A 224 -6.52 -27.15 -11.81
C ASP A 224 -6.00 -25.77 -12.23
N ILE A 225 -6.52 -24.70 -11.61
CA ILE A 225 -6.17 -23.30 -11.90
C ILE A 225 -5.87 -22.60 -10.58
N ILE A 226 -4.75 -21.88 -10.47
CA ILE A 226 -4.56 -20.92 -9.37
C ILE A 226 -4.87 -19.53 -9.90
N PRO A 227 -6.01 -18.92 -9.51
CA PRO A 227 -6.36 -17.57 -9.91
C PRO A 227 -5.28 -16.56 -9.49
N ALA A 228 -5.14 -15.47 -10.25
CA ALA A 228 -4.16 -14.42 -9.95
C ALA A 228 -4.48 -13.66 -8.63
N TYR A 229 -5.72 -13.75 -8.17
CA TYR A 229 -6.28 -13.01 -7.03
C TYR A 229 -6.53 -13.86 -5.78
N GLU A 230 -6.34 -15.19 -5.85
CA GLU A 230 -6.58 -16.11 -4.73
C GLU A 230 -5.35 -16.97 -4.43
N GLU A 231 -5.31 -17.52 -3.22
CA GLU A 231 -4.31 -18.53 -2.82
C GLU A 231 -4.83 -19.96 -3.03
N ARG A 232 -6.15 -20.13 -3.03
CA ARG A 232 -6.79 -21.39 -3.32
C ARG A 232 -6.73 -21.68 -4.82
N ALA A 233 -6.68 -22.95 -5.19
CA ALA A 233 -6.83 -23.37 -6.58
C ALA A 233 -8.29 -23.78 -6.85
N VAL A 234 -8.72 -23.57 -8.08
CA VAL A 234 -9.98 -24.08 -8.61
C VAL A 234 -9.70 -25.38 -9.32
N ARG A 235 -10.41 -26.43 -8.97
CA ARG A 235 -10.42 -27.71 -9.69
C ARG A 235 -11.71 -27.88 -10.45
N ILE A 236 -11.59 -28.20 -11.74
CA ILE A 236 -12.70 -28.49 -12.64
C ILE A 236 -12.54 -29.94 -13.09
N GLU A 237 -13.50 -30.77 -12.78
CA GLU A 237 -13.55 -32.14 -13.24
C GLU A 237 -14.49 -32.21 -14.45
N PHE A 238 -14.00 -32.78 -15.58
CA PHE A 238 -14.74 -32.94 -16.79
C PHE A 238 -15.15 -34.43 -16.98
N PHE A 239 -16.34 -34.62 -17.47
CA PHE A 239 -16.77 -35.92 -18.02
C PHE A 239 -17.08 -35.76 -19.53
N GLY A 240 -16.08 -35.98 -20.37
CA GLY A 240 -16.15 -35.59 -21.78
C GLY A 240 -16.09 -34.08 -21.93
N ASP A 241 -17.16 -33.49 -22.47
CA ASP A 241 -17.31 -32.05 -22.62
C ASP A 241 -18.24 -31.44 -21.55
N ASP A 242 -18.72 -32.25 -20.61
CA ASP A 242 -19.54 -31.76 -19.49
C ASP A 242 -18.67 -31.42 -18.27
N VAL A 243 -18.95 -30.31 -17.62
CA VAL A 243 -18.37 -29.96 -16.30
C VAL A 243 -19.10 -30.78 -15.23
N ASP A 244 -18.42 -31.79 -14.68
CA ASP A 244 -19.02 -32.75 -13.74
C ASP A 244 -19.06 -32.17 -12.32
N GLU A 245 -17.92 -31.66 -11.83
CA GLU A 245 -17.80 -31.10 -10.48
C GLU A 245 -16.81 -29.96 -10.43
N LEU A 246 -17.07 -28.99 -9.52
CA LEU A 246 -16.23 -27.80 -9.27
C LEU A 246 -15.83 -27.73 -7.79
N TYR A 247 -14.54 -27.47 -7.53
CA TYR A 247 -14.01 -27.39 -6.17
C TYR A 247 -13.00 -26.25 -6.01
N TYR A 248 -12.98 -25.67 -4.82
CA TYR A 248 -11.77 -25.03 -4.32
C TYR A 248 -10.89 -26.07 -3.63
N ILE A 249 -9.62 -26.09 -3.96
CA ILE A 249 -8.64 -27.04 -3.42
C ILE A 249 -7.43 -26.31 -2.85
N HIS A 250 -6.73 -26.97 -1.93
CA HIS A 250 -5.43 -26.52 -1.48
C HIS A 250 -4.37 -26.79 -2.57
N PRO A 251 -3.63 -25.74 -3.06
CA PRO A 251 -2.77 -25.87 -4.24
C PRO A 251 -1.61 -26.87 -4.08
N LEU A 252 -1.09 -27.04 -2.86
CA LEU A 252 0.02 -27.94 -2.56
C LEU A 252 -0.44 -29.39 -2.31
N THR A 253 -1.47 -29.58 -1.46
CA THR A 253 -1.92 -30.92 -1.07
C THR A 253 -2.97 -31.48 -2.03
N GLY A 254 -3.72 -30.62 -2.71
CA GLY A 254 -4.85 -31.01 -3.57
C GLY A 254 -6.11 -31.39 -2.80
N ASP A 255 -6.11 -31.16 -1.47
CA ASP A 255 -7.27 -31.42 -0.63
C ASP A 255 -8.43 -30.51 -1.01
N VAL A 256 -9.64 -31.07 -1.05
CA VAL A 256 -10.86 -30.32 -1.33
C VAL A 256 -11.20 -29.46 -0.10
N LEU A 257 -11.27 -28.15 -0.33
CA LEU A 257 -11.66 -27.17 0.70
C LEU A 257 -13.15 -26.90 0.67
N GLU A 258 -13.70 -26.75 -0.55
CA GLU A 258 -15.10 -26.37 -0.75
C GLU A 258 -15.58 -26.89 -2.11
N ARG A 259 -16.83 -27.40 -2.17
CA ARG A 259 -17.52 -27.67 -3.44
C ARG A 259 -18.38 -26.46 -3.80
N VAL A 260 -18.37 -26.06 -5.05
CA VAL A 260 -19.12 -24.91 -5.56
C VAL A 260 -19.84 -25.26 -6.85
N ASP A 261 -20.94 -24.58 -7.12
CA ASP A 261 -21.75 -24.80 -8.31
C ASP A 261 -21.34 -23.90 -9.49
N GLU A 262 -20.67 -22.79 -9.20
CA GLU A 262 -20.21 -21.78 -10.18
C GLU A 262 -18.87 -21.20 -9.75
N VAL A 263 -17.98 -20.98 -10.69
CA VAL A 263 -16.74 -20.23 -10.50
C VAL A 263 -16.56 -19.19 -11.61
N ARG A 264 -16.22 -17.97 -11.24
CA ARG A 264 -15.81 -16.94 -12.19
C ARG A 264 -14.30 -16.75 -12.11
N ILE A 265 -13.61 -16.89 -13.23
CA ILE A 265 -12.17 -16.75 -13.36
C ILE A 265 -11.89 -15.41 -14.05
N PHE A 266 -11.30 -14.45 -13.31
CA PHE A 266 -10.88 -13.18 -13.87
C PHE A 266 -9.51 -13.29 -14.55
N PRO A 267 -9.19 -12.38 -15.51
CA PRO A 267 -7.90 -12.35 -16.17
C PRO A 267 -6.70 -12.25 -15.20
N ALA A 268 -5.59 -12.84 -15.59
CA ALA A 268 -4.34 -12.79 -14.82
C ALA A 268 -3.62 -11.43 -14.93
N THR A 269 -4.12 -10.48 -15.72
CA THR A 269 -3.60 -9.12 -15.85
C THR A 269 -4.74 -8.12 -15.96
N HIS A 270 -4.53 -6.89 -15.48
CA HIS A 270 -5.51 -5.81 -15.64
C HIS A 270 -5.57 -5.23 -17.07
N TYR A 271 -4.48 -5.36 -17.83
CA TYR A 271 -4.40 -4.87 -19.21
C TYR A 271 -4.76 -5.98 -20.21
N VAL A 272 -6.05 -6.23 -20.33
CA VAL A 272 -6.60 -7.26 -21.22
C VAL A 272 -7.41 -6.63 -22.32
N ALA A 273 -7.07 -6.91 -23.57
CA ALA A 273 -7.86 -6.50 -24.72
C ALA A 273 -8.17 -7.69 -25.63
N GLY A 274 -9.34 -7.64 -26.27
CA GLY A 274 -9.70 -8.65 -27.27
C GLY A 274 -8.81 -8.60 -28.51
N PRO A 275 -8.71 -9.69 -29.29
CA PRO A 275 -7.85 -9.75 -30.48
C PRO A 275 -8.13 -8.63 -31.48
N GLU A 276 -9.41 -8.31 -31.73
CA GLU A 276 -9.80 -7.21 -32.61
C GLU A 276 -9.36 -5.85 -32.09
N ARG A 277 -9.51 -5.65 -30.78
CA ARG A 277 -9.08 -4.39 -30.13
C ARG A 277 -7.56 -4.25 -30.14
N MET A 278 -6.84 -5.34 -29.89
CA MET A 278 -5.37 -5.36 -29.96
C MET A 278 -4.86 -5.10 -31.38
N ALA A 279 -5.48 -5.73 -32.39
CA ALA A 279 -5.15 -5.47 -33.80
C ALA A 279 -5.35 -3.98 -34.16
N LYS A 280 -6.47 -3.39 -33.70
CA LYS A 280 -6.73 -1.95 -33.90
C LYS A 280 -5.70 -1.09 -33.17
N ALA A 281 -5.33 -1.42 -31.96
CA ALA A 281 -4.30 -0.71 -31.20
C ALA A 281 -2.95 -0.72 -31.94
N VAL A 282 -2.56 -1.85 -32.49
CA VAL A 282 -1.32 -1.96 -33.29
C VAL A 282 -1.37 -1.03 -34.52
N GLU A 283 -2.50 -0.98 -35.26
CA GLU A 283 -2.68 -0.05 -36.36
C GLU A 283 -2.56 1.42 -35.92
N ASP A 284 -3.22 1.79 -34.82
CA ASP A 284 -3.22 3.14 -34.29
C ASP A 284 -1.84 3.55 -33.79
N ILE A 285 -1.08 2.65 -33.16
CA ILE A 285 0.32 2.86 -32.74
C ILE A 285 1.21 3.07 -33.96
N LYS A 286 1.07 2.26 -35.03
CA LYS A 286 1.83 2.43 -36.29
C LYS A 286 1.56 3.76 -36.95
N ALA A 287 0.29 4.21 -36.93
CA ALA A 287 -0.11 5.51 -37.48
C ALA A 287 0.49 6.67 -36.68
N GLU A 288 0.41 6.63 -35.35
CA GLU A 288 1.02 7.65 -34.48
C GLU A 288 2.55 7.68 -34.63
N LEU A 289 3.20 6.51 -34.75
CA LEU A 289 4.64 6.43 -34.99
C LEU A 289 5.02 7.14 -36.29
N ALA A 290 4.32 6.87 -37.38
CA ALA A 290 4.59 7.49 -38.68
C ALA A 290 4.44 9.01 -38.63
N GLU A 291 3.40 9.52 -37.97
CA GLU A 291 3.18 10.96 -37.79
C GLU A 291 4.29 11.59 -36.94
N ARG A 292 4.64 10.95 -35.83
CA ARG A 292 5.68 11.48 -34.93
C ARG A 292 7.07 11.44 -35.54
N LEU A 293 7.40 10.41 -36.31
CA LEU A 293 8.67 10.35 -37.04
C LEU A 293 8.80 11.49 -38.06
N ALA A 294 7.73 11.75 -38.83
CA ALA A 294 7.71 12.86 -39.78
C ALA A 294 7.88 14.22 -39.07
N ASP A 295 7.26 14.45 -37.94
CA ASP A 295 7.46 15.67 -37.12
C ASP A 295 8.91 15.82 -36.66
N LEU A 296 9.50 14.76 -36.07
CA LEU A 296 10.87 14.79 -35.60
C LEU A 296 11.88 15.00 -36.71
N GLU A 297 11.71 14.34 -37.87
CA GLU A 297 12.56 14.50 -39.05
C GLU A 297 12.47 15.92 -39.63
N ASN A 298 11.25 16.48 -39.73
CA ASN A 298 11.02 17.87 -40.16
C ASN A 298 11.69 18.90 -39.23
N ARG A 299 11.79 18.58 -37.96
CA ARG A 299 12.46 19.41 -36.95
C ARG A 299 13.96 19.17 -36.87
N GLY A 300 14.50 18.29 -37.71
CA GLY A 300 15.93 17.93 -37.75
C GLY A 300 16.38 17.05 -36.57
N LYS A 301 15.46 16.46 -35.82
CA LYS A 301 15.73 15.57 -34.67
C LYS A 301 15.88 14.13 -35.13
N LEU A 302 16.93 13.86 -35.90
CA LEU A 302 17.13 12.55 -36.54
C LEU A 302 17.50 11.45 -35.55
N LEU A 303 18.23 11.78 -34.48
CA LEU A 303 18.60 10.82 -33.45
C LEU A 303 17.35 10.37 -32.67
N GLU A 304 16.50 11.31 -32.27
CA GLU A 304 15.23 11.07 -31.59
C GLU A 304 14.28 10.25 -32.46
N ALA A 305 14.21 10.56 -33.75
CA ALA A 305 13.42 9.79 -34.71
C ALA A 305 13.90 8.33 -34.83
N GLN A 306 15.22 8.11 -34.95
CA GLN A 306 15.78 6.76 -35.01
C GLN A 306 15.51 5.98 -33.71
N ARG A 307 15.75 6.60 -32.59
CA ARG A 307 15.52 6.01 -31.24
C ARG A 307 14.06 5.59 -31.07
N LEU A 308 13.13 6.47 -31.38
CA LEU A 308 11.70 6.20 -31.30
C LEU A 308 11.28 5.06 -32.22
N ARG A 309 11.76 5.06 -33.46
CA ARG A 309 11.48 4.00 -34.43
C ARG A 309 11.89 2.64 -33.93
N MET A 310 13.16 2.50 -33.54
CA MET A 310 13.70 1.22 -33.06
C MET A 310 12.93 0.67 -31.86
N ARG A 311 12.63 1.53 -30.88
CA ARG A 311 11.91 1.11 -29.68
C ARG A 311 10.48 0.70 -30.00
N THR A 312 9.74 1.52 -30.75
CA THR A 312 8.32 1.26 -31.01
C THR A 312 8.13 0.06 -31.95
N GLU A 313 8.98 -0.10 -32.97
CA GLU A 313 8.93 -1.29 -33.84
C GLU A 313 9.20 -2.58 -33.08
N TYR A 314 10.16 -2.58 -32.15
CA TYR A 314 10.42 -3.72 -31.27
C TYR A 314 9.22 -4.03 -30.36
N ASP A 315 8.64 -3.01 -29.71
CA ASP A 315 7.48 -3.17 -28.85
C ASP A 315 6.26 -3.71 -29.63
N LEU A 316 6.06 -3.23 -30.88
CA LEU A 316 5.01 -3.73 -31.78
C LEU A 316 5.21 -5.20 -32.17
N GLU A 317 6.44 -5.61 -32.47
CA GLU A 317 6.75 -7.01 -32.76
C GLU A 317 6.43 -7.91 -31.57
N MET A 318 6.77 -7.50 -30.36
CA MET A 318 6.44 -8.23 -29.12
C MET A 318 4.92 -8.31 -28.90
N ILE A 319 4.19 -7.22 -29.11
CA ILE A 319 2.73 -7.20 -28.98
C ILE A 319 2.08 -8.14 -30.01
N GLU A 320 2.54 -8.14 -31.27
CA GLU A 320 1.98 -8.99 -32.34
C GLU A 320 2.28 -10.48 -32.14
N GLN A 321 3.45 -10.82 -31.58
CA GLN A 321 3.87 -12.22 -31.43
C GLN A 321 3.49 -12.84 -30.09
N VAL A 322 3.57 -12.08 -29.00
CA VAL A 322 3.41 -12.56 -27.62
C VAL A 322 2.16 -11.99 -26.96
N GLY A 323 1.58 -10.92 -27.52
CA GLY A 323 0.44 -10.19 -26.93
C GLY A 323 0.85 -9.20 -25.84
N PHE A 324 2.16 -9.04 -25.55
CA PHE A 324 2.68 -8.22 -24.47
C PHE A 324 4.05 -7.61 -24.82
N CYS A 325 4.37 -6.45 -24.26
CA CYS A 325 5.73 -5.89 -24.28
C CYS A 325 6.07 -5.22 -22.95
N SER A 326 7.36 -5.10 -22.66
CA SER A 326 7.80 -4.34 -21.47
C SER A 326 7.43 -2.86 -21.59
N GLY A 327 6.65 -2.33 -20.64
CA GLY A 327 6.10 -0.98 -20.69
C GLY A 327 4.85 -0.84 -21.54
N ILE A 328 4.08 -1.92 -21.70
CA ILE A 328 2.79 -1.94 -22.44
C ILE A 328 1.83 -0.84 -21.98
N GLU A 329 1.92 -0.42 -20.72
CA GLU A 329 1.15 0.66 -20.15
C GLU A 329 1.31 2.00 -20.91
N ASN A 330 2.44 2.22 -21.58
CA ASN A 330 2.66 3.41 -22.39
C ASN A 330 1.79 3.45 -23.66
N TYR A 331 1.21 2.33 -24.03
CA TYR A 331 0.29 2.18 -25.15
C TYR A 331 -1.18 2.06 -24.70
N SER A 332 -1.48 2.21 -23.41
CA SER A 332 -2.80 1.99 -22.80
C SER A 332 -3.91 2.79 -23.50
N ARG A 333 -3.65 4.03 -23.95
CA ARG A 333 -4.61 4.83 -24.71
C ARG A 333 -5.12 4.09 -25.96
N HIS A 334 -4.22 3.49 -26.72
CA HIS A 334 -4.57 2.74 -27.93
C HIS A 334 -5.23 1.41 -27.59
N ILE A 335 -4.74 0.72 -26.57
CA ILE A 335 -5.30 -0.55 -26.08
C ILE A 335 -6.74 -0.36 -25.59
N ASP A 336 -7.00 0.68 -24.83
CA ASP A 336 -8.34 1.02 -24.32
C ASP A 336 -9.23 1.68 -25.39
N GLY A 337 -8.67 2.23 -26.45
CA GLY A 337 -9.38 2.99 -27.48
C GLY A 337 -9.83 4.37 -27.05
N ARG A 338 -9.16 4.95 -26.10
CA ARG A 338 -9.49 6.27 -25.56
C ARG A 338 -9.07 7.41 -26.50
N PRO A 339 -9.82 8.53 -26.52
CA PRO A 339 -9.38 9.74 -27.18
C PRO A 339 -8.06 10.28 -26.59
N ALA A 340 -7.31 11.03 -27.39
CA ALA A 340 -6.11 11.70 -26.92
C ALA A 340 -6.44 12.70 -25.79
N GLY A 341 -5.60 12.71 -24.74
CA GLY A 341 -5.77 13.56 -23.57
C GLY A 341 -6.78 13.07 -22.52
N SER A 342 -7.54 12.01 -22.81
CA SER A 342 -8.49 11.46 -21.84
C SER A 342 -7.79 10.79 -20.65
N ALA A 343 -8.45 10.84 -19.49
CA ALA A 343 -8.00 10.13 -18.30
C ALA A 343 -8.03 8.61 -18.49
N PRO A 344 -7.09 7.85 -17.92
CA PRO A 344 -7.16 6.40 -17.90
C PRO A 344 -8.27 5.91 -16.97
N ALA A 345 -8.72 4.67 -17.14
CA ALA A 345 -9.47 3.97 -16.12
C ALA A 345 -8.56 3.71 -14.90
N THR A 346 -9.12 3.78 -13.72
CA THR A 346 -8.43 3.64 -12.44
C THR A 346 -9.20 2.69 -11.53
N LEU A 347 -8.72 2.43 -10.33
CA LEU A 347 -9.47 1.65 -9.33
C LEU A 347 -10.85 2.25 -9.05
N LEU A 348 -10.99 3.58 -9.12
CA LEU A 348 -12.27 4.28 -8.87
C LEU A 348 -13.36 3.84 -9.84
N ASP A 349 -12.99 3.50 -11.07
CA ASP A 349 -13.92 3.07 -12.11
C ASP A 349 -14.44 1.62 -11.90
N TYR A 350 -13.85 0.85 -10.97
CA TYR A 350 -14.32 -0.48 -10.58
C TYR A 350 -15.42 -0.45 -9.50
N PHE A 351 -15.52 0.66 -8.78
CA PHE A 351 -16.57 0.85 -7.79
C PHE A 351 -17.95 1.06 -8.44
N PRO A 352 -19.04 0.66 -7.77
CA PRO A 352 -20.38 1.11 -8.15
C PRO A 352 -20.53 2.60 -7.86
N GLU A 353 -21.46 3.27 -8.56
CA GLU A 353 -21.62 4.74 -8.52
C GLU A 353 -21.89 5.31 -7.11
N ASP A 354 -22.48 4.51 -6.22
CA ASP A 354 -22.90 4.91 -4.87
C ASP A 354 -21.85 4.67 -3.77
N PHE A 355 -20.59 4.41 -4.13
CA PHE A 355 -19.57 4.16 -3.13
C PHE A 355 -19.26 5.38 -2.25
N LEU A 356 -18.84 5.10 -1.03
CA LEU A 356 -18.37 6.10 -0.08
C LEU A 356 -16.84 6.23 -0.16
N THR A 357 -16.32 7.45 -0.11
CA THR A 357 -14.88 7.69 0.00
C THR A 357 -14.54 8.20 1.40
N ILE A 358 -13.56 7.59 2.04
CA ILE A 358 -12.99 8.05 3.32
C ILE A 358 -11.51 8.36 3.08
N ILE A 359 -11.08 9.56 3.38
CA ILE A 359 -9.69 9.98 3.20
C ILE A 359 -9.06 10.17 4.58
N ASP A 360 -8.23 9.20 4.98
CA ASP A 360 -7.50 9.27 6.24
C ASP A 360 -6.27 10.17 6.13
N GLU A 361 -5.93 10.85 7.23
CA GLU A 361 -4.88 11.89 7.30
C GLU A 361 -4.98 12.85 6.10
N SER A 362 -6.19 13.36 5.86
CA SER A 362 -6.56 14.12 4.66
C SER A 362 -5.66 15.32 4.39
N HIS A 363 -5.15 15.97 5.44
CA HIS A 363 -4.19 17.08 5.34
C HIS A 363 -2.88 16.70 4.59
N VAL A 364 -2.58 15.41 4.47
CA VAL A 364 -1.45 14.87 3.68
C VAL A 364 -1.94 14.23 2.39
N THR A 365 -3.00 13.42 2.46
CA THR A 365 -3.48 12.60 1.35
C THR A 365 -4.07 13.47 0.22
N VAL A 366 -4.83 14.51 0.55
CA VAL A 366 -5.42 15.43 -0.45
C VAL A 366 -4.34 16.17 -1.27
N PRO A 367 -3.33 16.81 -0.65
CA PRO A 367 -2.22 17.39 -1.41
C PRO A 367 -1.42 16.39 -2.24
N GLN A 368 -1.29 15.13 -1.81
CA GLN A 368 -0.65 14.09 -2.60
C GLN A 368 -1.42 13.80 -3.88
N ILE A 369 -2.75 13.65 -3.80
CA ILE A 369 -3.59 13.44 -4.98
C ILE A 369 -3.35 14.56 -5.99
N GLY A 370 -3.38 15.83 -5.54
CA GLY A 370 -3.15 17.00 -6.39
C GLY A 370 -1.75 17.06 -7.02
N GLY A 371 -0.73 16.56 -6.31
CA GLY A 371 0.67 16.67 -6.74
C GLY A 371 1.14 15.58 -7.72
N MET A 372 0.45 14.44 -7.82
CA MET A 372 0.93 13.28 -8.58
C MET A 372 0.98 13.52 -10.09
N PHE A 373 -0.02 14.21 -10.64
CA PHE A 373 -0.13 14.45 -12.08
C PHE A 373 1.05 15.24 -12.66
N GLU A 374 1.40 16.35 -12.06
CA GLU A 374 2.46 17.24 -12.59
C GLU A 374 3.83 16.58 -12.57
N GLY A 375 4.14 15.81 -11.52
CA GLY A 375 5.39 15.07 -11.41
C GLY A 375 5.57 14.02 -12.51
N ASP A 376 4.53 13.22 -12.76
CA ASP A 376 4.53 12.20 -13.81
C ASP A 376 4.56 12.83 -15.20
N MET A 377 3.75 13.86 -15.45
CA MET A 377 3.67 14.54 -16.73
C MET A 377 4.98 15.22 -17.13
N SER A 378 5.67 15.87 -16.19
CA SER A 378 6.97 16.50 -16.44
C SER A 378 8.00 15.48 -16.92
N ARG A 379 8.07 14.33 -16.27
CA ARG A 379 8.95 13.23 -16.64
C ARG A 379 8.64 12.68 -18.04
N LYS A 380 7.38 12.43 -18.35
CA LYS A 380 6.93 11.86 -19.63
C LYS A 380 7.09 12.81 -20.78
N ARG A 381 6.87 14.12 -20.58
CA ARG A 381 7.14 15.12 -21.61
C ARG A 381 8.59 15.06 -22.11
N ASN A 382 9.55 14.87 -21.20
CA ASN A 382 10.96 14.70 -21.59
C ASN A 382 11.15 13.43 -22.42
N LEU A 383 10.58 12.29 -22.01
CA LEU A 383 10.69 11.04 -22.77
C LEU A 383 10.11 11.15 -24.19
N VAL A 384 8.99 11.85 -24.34
CA VAL A 384 8.35 12.09 -25.65
C VAL A 384 9.17 13.07 -26.49
N GLU A 385 9.63 14.17 -25.91
CA GLU A 385 10.38 15.21 -26.64
C GLU A 385 11.71 14.68 -27.19
N PHE A 386 12.38 13.77 -26.45
CA PHE A 386 13.66 13.21 -26.82
C PHE A 386 13.57 11.81 -27.50
N GLY A 387 12.38 11.41 -27.95
CA GLY A 387 12.16 10.23 -28.79
C GLY A 387 12.28 8.89 -28.08
N PHE A 388 12.07 8.82 -26.76
CA PHE A 388 12.03 7.56 -26.02
C PHE A 388 10.64 6.94 -25.99
N ARG A 389 9.59 7.76 -26.07
CA ARG A 389 8.19 7.32 -26.06
C ARG A 389 7.36 8.11 -27.06
N LEU A 390 6.25 7.48 -27.50
CA LEU A 390 5.23 8.14 -28.31
C LEU A 390 4.48 9.20 -27.49
N PRO A 391 3.88 10.23 -28.14
CA PRO A 391 3.03 11.20 -27.46
C PRO A 391 1.91 10.60 -26.62
N SER A 392 1.32 9.49 -27.07
CA SER A 392 0.27 8.76 -26.35
C SER A 392 0.68 8.23 -24.97
N ALA A 393 1.99 8.07 -24.72
CA ALA A 393 2.50 7.66 -23.40
C ALA A 393 2.13 8.69 -22.30
N THR A 394 1.90 9.95 -22.65
CA THR A 394 1.46 10.98 -21.70
C THR A 394 0.04 10.75 -21.20
N ASP A 395 -0.77 9.95 -21.90
CA ASP A 395 -2.15 9.63 -21.53
C ASP A 395 -2.25 8.42 -20.56
N ASN A 396 -1.13 7.71 -20.32
CA ASN A 396 -0.98 6.80 -19.19
C ASN A 396 -0.46 7.60 -17.99
N ARG A 397 -1.34 8.17 -17.22
CA ARG A 397 -1.04 9.14 -16.17
C ARG A 397 -1.96 8.99 -14.96
N PRO A 398 -1.58 9.45 -13.78
CA PRO A 398 -2.54 9.58 -12.70
C PRO A 398 -3.65 10.58 -13.06
N LEU A 399 -4.77 10.49 -12.37
CA LEU A 399 -5.83 11.48 -12.48
C LEU A 399 -5.33 12.86 -12.07
N THR A 400 -5.86 13.90 -12.67
CA THR A 400 -5.81 15.25 -12.09
C THR A 400 -6.70 15.30 -10.86
N PHE A 401 -6.55 16.33 -10.03
CA PHE A 401 -7.40 16.49 -8.86
C PHE A 401 -8.87 16.64 -9.23
N ASP A 402 -9.17 17.44 -10.26
CA ASP A 402 -10.54 17.64 -10.76
C ASP A 402 -11.15 16.32 -11.26
N GLU A 403 -10.38 15.53 -12.02
CA GLU A 403 -10.83 14.19 -12.48
C GLU A 403 -11.07 13.22 -11.33
N PHE A 404 -10.30 13.33 -10.24
CA PHE A 404 -10.56 12.59 -9.02
C PHE A 404 -11.86 13.02 -8.36
N GLU A 405 -12.08 14.34 -8.20
CA GLU A 405 -13.31 14.87 -7.61
C GLU A 405 -14.57 14.51 -8.42
N GLU A 406 -14.46 14.43 -9.76
CA GLU A 406 -15.56 13.99 -10.62
C GLU A 406 -15.95 12.53 -10.42
N ARG A 407 -14.97 11.66 -10.04
CA ARG A 407 -15.21 10.22 -9.87
C ARG A 407 -15.66 9.83 -8.47
N VAL A 408 -15.23 10.59 -7.47
CA VAL A 408 -15.65 10.33 -6.08
C VAL A 408 -16.98 11.03 -5.81
N GLY A 409 -17.86 10.35 -5.11
CA GLY A 409 -19.12 10.90 -4.65
C GLY A 409 -18.99 11.59 -3.30
N GLN A 410 -19.74 11.12 -2.32
CA GLN A 410 -19.65 11.60 -0.94
C GLN A 410 -18.33 11.21 -0.33
N THR A 411 -17.66 12.17 0.30
CA THR A 411 -16.32 12.01 0.85
C THR A 411 -16.26 12.46 2.31
N VAL A 412 -15.70 11.61 3.16
CA VAL A 412 -15.38 11.91 4.56
C VAL A 412 -13.88 12.12 4.70
N TYR A 413 -13.49 13.31 5.09
CA TYR A 413 -12.10 13.69 5.35
C TYR A 413 -11.79 13.52 6.83
N MET A 414 -10.87 12.63 7.16
CA MET A 414 -10.48 12.37 8.56
C MET A 414 -9.08 12.92 8.83
N SER A 415 -8.95 13.79 9.80
CA SER A 415 -7.66 14.32 10.22
C SER A 415 -7.72 14.92 11.62
N ALA A 416 -6.59 14.91 12.34
CA ALA A 416 -6.43 15.70 13.56
C ALA A 416 -6.24 17.20 13.28
N THR A 417 -5.86 17.53 12.04
CA THR A 417 -5.52 18.88 11.54
C THR A 417 -5.99 19.00 10.09
N PRO A 418 -7.30 19.09 9.82
CA PRO A 418 -7.82 19.23 8.46
C PRO A 418 -7.17 20.41 7.73
N GLY A 419 -6.93 20.27 6.43
CA GLY A 419 -6.34 21.30 5.59
C GLY A 419 -7.37 22.33 5.10
N ASN A 420 -6.87 23.34 4.39
CA ASN A 420 -7.73 24.41 3.87
C ASN A 420 -8.73 23.91 2.84
N PHE A 421 -8.36 22.91 2.03
CA PHE A 421 -9.25 22.35 1.04
C PHE A 421 -10.49 21.73 1.68
N GLU A 422 -10.29 20.81 2.64
CA GLU A 422 -11.36 20.08 3.31
C GLU A 422 -12.30 21.04 4.07
N LEU A 423 -11.73 22.01 4.78
CA LEU A 423 -12.51 23.00 5.51
C LEU A 423 -13.29 23.95 4.55
N THR A 424 -12.73 24.26 3.39
CA THR A 424 -13.44 25.05 2.38
C THR A 424 -14.57 24.23 1.76
N ALA A 425 -14.33 22.97 1.40
CA ALA A 425 -15.31 22.08 0.82
C ALA A 425 -16.51 21.82 1.76
N SER A 426 -16.24 21.69 3.06
CA SER A 426 -17.27 21.54 4.11
C SER A 426 -17.84 22.87 4.64
N GLN A 427 -17.53 23.99 4.00
CA GLN A 427 -17.98 25.34 4.39
C GLN A 427 -17.57 25.73 5.83
N GLY A 428 -16.45 25.19 6.30
CA GLY A 428 -15.91 25.40 7.65
C GLY A 428 -16.57 24.55 8.73
N GLU A 429 -17.51 23.66 8.36
CA GLU A 429 -18.16 22.76 9.30
C GLU A 429 -17.36 21.47 9.44
N TYR A 430 -17.28 20.95 10.67
CA TYR A 430 -16.63 19.67 10.95
C TYR A 430 -17.28 18.97 12.14
N VAL A 431 -17.21 17.66 12.15
CA VAL A 431 -17.57 16.81 13.30
C VAL A 431 -16.32 16.64 14.17
N GLU A 432 -16.44 16.86 15.47
CA GLU A 432 -15.30 16.80 16.37
C GLU A 432 -15.25 15.47 17.13
N GLN A 433 -14.05 14.85 17.19
CA GLN A 433 -13.77 13.66 17.98
C GLN A 433 -12.47 13.83 18.76
N VAL A 434 -12.55 14.30 19.99
CA VAL A 434 -11.39 14.63 20.84
C VAL A 434 -11.22 13.63 21.98
N ILE A 435 -12.29 13.14 22.55
CA ILE A 435 -12.25 12.24 23.71
C ILE A 435 -11.71 10.87 23.31
N ARG A 436 -10.64 10.44 24.00
CA ARG A 436 -10.09 9.09 23.90
C ARG A 436 -10.82 8.16 24.85
N PRO A 437 -11.40 7.06 24.38
CA PRO A 437 -12.04 6.06 25.23
C PRO A 437 -11.13 5.51 26.33
N THR A 438 -9.83 5.47 26.10
CA THR A 438 -8.81 5.02 27.07
C THR A 438 -8.56 5.98 28.21
N GLY A 439 -9.12 7.18 28.18
CA GLY A 439 -8.88 8.23 29.15
C GLY A 439 -7.52 8.95 28.99
N LEU A 440 -6.70 8.57 28.02
CA LEU A 440 -5.39 9.18 27.78
C LEU A 440 -5.53 10.67 27.46
N ILE A 441 -4.75 11.48 28.17
CA ILE A 441 -4.79 12.95 28.12
C ILE A 441 -3.72 13.43 27.15
N ASP A 442 -3.98 14.51 26.40
CA ASP A 442 -2.96 15.16 25.57
C ASP A 442 -1.74 15.57 26.41
N PRO A 443 -0.52 15.47 25.84
CA PRO A 443 0.70 15.73 26.60
C PRO A 443 0.76 17.17 27.08
N LYS A 444 1.42 17.40 28.22
CA LYS A 444 1.77 18.74 28.67
C LYS A 444 2.86 19.30 27.77
N VAL A 445 2.65 20.50 27.26
CA VAL A 445 3.66 21.22 26.45
C VAL A 445 4.40 22.23 27.32
N THR A 446 5.73 22.17 27.31
CA THR A 446 6.61 23.11 28.04
C THR A 446 7.54 23.79 27.05
N VAL A 447 7.66 25.10 27.13
CA VAL A 447 8.61 25.88 26.33
C VAL A 447 9.85 26.17 27.18
N LYS A 448 11.04 25.84 26.66
CA LYS A 448 12.33 26.09 27.29
C LYS A 448 13.23 26.92 26.35
N PRO A 449 14.21 27.69 26.86
CA PRO A 449 15.10 28.49 26.02
C PRO A 449 16.00 27.58 25.15
N THR A 450 16.45 28.10 24.00
CA THR A 450 17.37 27.38 23.10
C THR A 450 18.78 27.32 23.66
N LYS A 451 19.16 28.29 24.52
CA LYS A 451 20.47 28.28 25.17
C LYS A 451 20.58 27.11 26.16
N GLY A 452 21.51 26.20 25.91
CA GLY A 452 21.72 25.00 26.71
C GLY A 452 20.71 23.90 26.41
N GLN A 453 19.98 23.97 25.28
CA GLN A 453 18.96 22.99 24.91
C GLN A 453 19.50 21.55 24.83
N ILE A 454 20.74 21.33 24.41
CA ILE A 454 21.31 19.98 24.27
C ILE A 454 21.63 19.38 25.63
N ASP A 455 22.19 20.17 26.58
CA ASP A 455 22.48 19.69 27.94
C ASP A 455 21.18 19.34 28.67
N ASP A 456 20.17 20.21 28.58
CA ASP A 456 18.83 19.96 29.14
C ASP A 456 18.17 18.73 28.52
N LEU A 457 18.29 18.58 27.19
CA LEU A 457 17.78 17.40 26.48
C LEU A 457 18.41 16.08 26.97
N ILE A 458 19.73 16.08 27.21
CA ILE A 458 20.44 14.90 27.75
C ILE A 458 19.93 14.53 29.13
N ASP A 459 19.70 15.52 29.99
CA ASP A 459 19.16 15.27 31.32
C ASP A 459 17.73 14.71 31.25
N GLU A 460 16.89 15.25 30.38
CA GLU A 460 15.54 14.73 30.14
C GLU A 460 15.56 13.29 29.57
N ILE A 461 16.46 13.00 28.63
CA ILE A 461 16.65 11.66 28.10
C ILE A 461 17.02 10.69 29.22
N ARG A 462 17.99 11.03 30.07
CA ARG A 462 18.42 10.19 31.18
C ARG A 462 17.28 9.86 32.15
N GLN A 463 16.43 10.86 32.44
CA GLN A 463 15.28 10.67 33.32
C GLN A 463 14.26 9.69 32.71
N ARG A 464 14.04 9.72 31.40
CA ARG A 464 13.09 8.84 30.70
C ARG A 464 13.66 7.42 30.54
N THR A 465 14.92 7.31 30.15
CA THR A 465 15.58 6.01 29.98
C THR A 465 15.70 5.24 31.29
N ALA A 466 15.89 5.94 32.42
CA ALA A 466 15.83 5.33 33.74
C ALA A 466 14.49 4.68 34.08
N LYS A 467 13.39 5.12 33.42
CA LYS A 467 12.03 4.55 33.53
C LYS A 467 11.70 3.57 32.42
N GLN A 468 12.66 3.23 31.56
CA GLN A 468 12.47 2.42 30.35
C GLN A 468 11.49 3.01 29.34
N GLU A 469 11.37 4.34 29.32
CA GLU A 469 10.57 5.11 28.37
C GLU A 469 11.43 5.53 27.18
N ARG A 470 10.78 5.90 26.06
CA ARG A 470 11.44 6.29 24.80
C ARG A 470 11.26 7.77 24.53
N VAL A 471 12.22 8.34 23.77
CA VAL A 471 12.27 9.76 23.44
C VAL A 471 12.35 9.96 21.93
N LEU A 472 11.52 10.86 21.40
CA LEU A 472 11.62 11.34 20.02
C LEU A 472 12.21 12.76 20.03
N VAL A 473 13.15 13.03 19.13
CA VAL A 473 13.76 14.35 18.97
C VAL A 473 13.63 14.81 17.53
N THR A 474 13.03 15.99 17.32
CA THR A 474 12.91 16.58 15.99
C THR A 474 13.87 17.72 15.78
N THR A 475 14.57 17.70 14.63
CA THR A 475 15.51 18.73 14.20
C THR A 475 15.02 19.40 12.91
N LEU A 476 15.70 20.46 12.45
CA LEU A 476 15.34 21.19 11.23
C LEU A 476 16.05 20.67 9.97
N THR A 477 17.24 20.08 10.11
CA THR A 477 18.06 19.66 8.98
C THR A 477 18.68 18.28 9.19
N LYS A 478 19.02 17.58 8.10
CA LYS A 478 19.75 16.30 8.12
C LYS A 478 21.03 16.42 8.95
N ARG A 479 21.83 17.44 8.68
CA ARG A 479 23.10 17.66 9.34
C ARG A 479 22.93 17.84 10.86
N MET A 480 21.92 18.62 11.31
CA MET A 480 21.63 18.74 12.74
C MET A 480 21.27 17.41 13.38
N ALA A 481 20.49 16.56 12.66
CA ALA A 481 20.11 15.26 13.17
C ALA A 481 21.33 14.33 13.29
N GLU A 482 22.20 14.32 12.29
CA GLU A 482 23.45 13.56 12.28
C GLU A 482 24.40 14.02 13.39
N ASP A 483 24.71 15.32 13.44
CA ASP A 483 25.59 15.91 14.46
C ASP A 483 25.05 15.66 15.88
N LEU A 484 23.73 15.75 16.09
CA LEU A 484 23.11 15.47 17.38
C LEU A 484 23.19 13.97 17.74
N THR A 485 22.97 13.09 16.77
CA THR A 485 23.05 11.64 16.99
C THR A 485 24.46 11.25 17.43
N ASP A 486 25.49 11.73 16.72
CA ASP A 486 26.90 11.48 17.06
C ASP A 486 27.23 12.01 18.46
N TYR A 487 26.78 13.24 18.77
CA TYR A 487 27.00 13.82 20.09
C TYR A 487 26.35 13.02 21.21
N LEU A 488 25.10 12.55 21.02
CA LEU A 488 24.40 11.72 21.99
C LEU A 488 25.08 10.35 22.18
N LEU A 489 25.58 9.73 21.10
CA LEU A 489 26.35 8.49 21.15
C LEU A 489 27.63 8.66 21.98
N GLU A 490 28.40 9.76 21.78
CA GLU A 490 29.60 10.10 22.57
C GLU A 490 29.28 10.24 24.07
N HIS A 491 28.04 10.65 24.40
CA HIS A 491 27.58 10.79 25.79
C HIS A 491 26.93 9.50 26.35
N GLY A 492 27.05 8.38 25.62
CA GLY A 492 26.59 7.07 26.05
C GLY A 492 25.07 6.85 25.95
N VAL A 493 24.36 7.66 25.15
CA VAL A 493 22.95 7.50 24.89
C VAL A 493 22.76 6.48 23.75
N LYS A 494 21.86 5.53 23.94
CA LYS A 494 21.45 4.60 22.87
C LYS A 494 20.49 5.32 21.92
N VAL A 495 21.01 5.83 20.82
CA VAL A 495 20.29 6.68 19.87
C VAL A 495 20.41 6.17 18.44
N ARG A 496 19.38 6.35 17.64
CA ARG A 496 19.39 6.15 16.19
C ARG A 496 18.88 7.39 15.48
N TYR A 497 19.38 7.58 14.25
CA TYR A 497 18.89 8.61 13.33
C TYR A 497 17.95 7.99 12.29
N LEU A 498 16.76 8.57 12.16
CA LEU A 498 15.84 8.19 11.10
C LEU A 498 16.15 9.01 9.83
N HIS A 499 16.91 8.41 8.95
CA HIS A 499 17.33 9.03 7.68
C HIS A 499 16.15 9.14 6.71
N SER A 500 16.12 10.21 5.91
CA SER A 500 15.06 10.41 4.90
C SER A 500 15.10 9.40 3.75
N ASP A 501 16.25 8.76 3.53
CA ASP A 501 16.55 7.92 2.38
C ASP A 501 16.48 6.41 2.73
N ILE A 502 16.06 6.08 3.96
CA ILE A 502 15.83 4.71 4.41
C ILE A 502 14.56 4.17 3.74
N ASP A 503 14.61 2.95 3.23
CA ASP A 503 13.45 2.28 2.66
C ASP A 503 12.35 1.97 3.71
N THR A 504 11.17 1.59 3.24
CA THR A 504 10.01 1.39 4.11
C THR A 504 10.21 0.24 5.10
N LEU A 505 10.86 -0.86 4.68
CA LEU A 505 11.07 -2.03 5.52
C LEU A 505 12.09 -1.74 6.63
N GLN A 506 13.22 -1.13 6.29
CA GLN A 506 14.23 -0.71 7.27
C GLN A 506 13.66 0.26 8.30
N ARG A 507 12.74 1.11 7.87
CA ARG A 507 12.06 2.06 8.73
C ARG A 507 11.11 1.39 9.71
N VAL A 508 10.33 0.42 9.29
CA VAL A 508 9.47 -0.39 10.16
C VAL A 508 10.33 -1.12 11.20
N GLU A 509 11.46 -1.68 10.79
CA GLU A 509 12.37 -2.37 11.72
C GLU A 509 13.00 -1.41 12.73
N LEU A 510 13.44 -0.22 12.31
CA LEU A 510 13.95 0.79 13.25
C LEU A 510 12.93 1.15 14.33
N LEU A 511 11.68 1.27 13.97
CA LEU A 511 10.63 1.60 14.93
C LEU A 511 10.30 0.42 15.85
N ARG A 512 10.33 -0.80 15.33
CA ARG A 512 10.20 -2.02 16.12
C ARG A 512 11.32 -2.10 17.17
N GLN A 513 12.56 -1.86 16.77
CA GLN A 513 13.73 -1.83 17.67
C GLN A 513 13.60 -0.74 18.75
N LEU A 514 13.08 0.45 18.42
CA LEU A 514 12.77 1.48 19.43
C LEU A 514 11.76 0.96 20.46
N ARG A 515 10.70 0.32 20.03
CA ARG A 515 9.68 -0.26 20.91
C ARG A 515 10.25 -1.39 21.79
N LEU A 516 11.09 -2.24 21.23
CA LEU A 516 11.77 -3.31 21.97
C LEU A 516 12.83 -2.81 22.96
N GLY A 517 13.28 -1.55 22.79
CA GLY A 517 14.28 -0.94 23.68
C GLY A 517 15.74 -1.28 23.34
N GLU A 518 16.00 -1.68 22.12
CA GLU A 518 17.37 -1.83 21.62
C GLU A 518 18.09 -0.48 21.64
N TYR A 519 17.35 0.59 21.44
CA TYR A 519 17.77 1.96 21.66
C TYR A 519 16.65 2.80 22.30
N ASP A 520 16.99 3.95 22.87
CA ASP A 520 16.09 4.73 23.72
C ASP A 520 15.63 6.02 23.07
N VAL A 521 16.41 6.52 22.11
CA VAL A 521 16.18 7.84 21.47
C VAL A 521 16.18 7.70 19.95
N LEU A 522 15.15 8.25 19.31
CA LEU A 522 15.09 8.38 17.87
C LEU A 522 15.14 9.86 17.48
N VAL A 523 16.14 10.23 16.68
CA VAL A 523 16.32 11.57 16.14
C VAL A 523 15.88 11.61 14.68
N GLY A 524 15.16 12.63 14.27
CA GLY A 524 14.77 12.80 12.87
C GLY A 524 14.33 14.22 12.54
N ILE A 525 14.22 14.52 11.25
CA ILE A 525 13.75 15.83 10.77
C ILE A 525 12.23 15.87 10.77
N ASN A 526 11.62 14.85 10.23
CA ASN A 526 10.19 14.73 10.08
C ASN A 526 9.73 13.34 10.53
N LEU A 527 9.53 13.21 11.82
CA LEU A 527 9.01 11.99 12.45
C LEU A 527 7.47 11.86 12.29
N LEU A 528 6.86 12.76 11.48
CA LEU A 528 5.42 12.88 11.33
C LEU A 528 4.83 11.95 10.24
N ARG A 529 5.66 11.56 9.27
CA ARG A 529 5.16 10.98 8.00
C ARG A 529 4.44 9.65 8.14
N GLU A 530 4.39 9.08 9.37
CA GLU A 530 3.98 7.70 9.45
C GLU A 530 3.14 7.41 10.67
N GLY A 531 1.96 7.79 10.79
CA GLY A 531 0.90 7.34 11.71
C GLY A 531 1.28 6.36 12.85
N LEU A 532 2.54 6.43 13.30
CA LEU A 532 3.17 5.45 14.17
C LEU A 532 2.58 5.50 15.56
N ASP A 533 2.15 4.35 15.99
CA ASP A 533 1.63 4.10 17.31
C ASP A 533 2.77 3.66 18.23
N LEU A 534 3.36 4.62 18.95
CA LEU A 534 4.50 4.40 19.84
C LEU A 534 4.11 4.69 21.31
N PRO A 535 3.38 3.79 21.98
CA PRO A 535 2.91 4.00 23.33
C PRO A 535 4.06 4.10 24.36
N GLU A 536 5.24 3.63 24.01
CA GLU A 536 6.45 3.69 24.85
C GLU A 536 7.10 5.08 24.88
N VAL A 537 6.74 5.97 23.95
CA VAL A 537 7.28 7.34 23.87
C VAL A 537 6.61 8.23 24.89
N SER A 538 7.36 8.68 25.90
CA SER A 538 6.91 9.58 26.94
C SER A 538 7.37 11.01 26.74
N LEU A 539 8.41 11.26 25.94
CA LEU A 539 8.92 12.59 25.65
C LEU A 539 9.07 12.82 24.14
N VAL A 540 8.56 13.94 23.69
CA VAL A 540 8.87 14.49 22.37
C VAL A 540 9.58 15.84 22.57
N ALA A 541 10.81 15.93 22.07
CA ALA A 541 11.60 17.15 22.12
C ALA A 541 11.65 17.81 20.73
N ILE A 542 11.27 19.07 20.65
CA ILE A 542 11.26 19.86 19.41
C ILE A 542 12.33 20.93 19.54
N LEU A 543 13.46 20.74 18.85
CA LEU A 543 14.56 21.70 18.84
C LEU A 543 14.25 22.87 17.91
N ASP A 544 14.70 24.08 18.30
CA ASP A 544 14.51 25.29 17.51
C ASP A 544 13.04 25.45 17.03
N ALA A 545 12.11 25.33 17.96
CA ALA A 545 10.68 25.36 17.65
C ALA A 545 10.18 26.74 17.15
N ASP A 546 10.93 27.81 17.42
CA ASP A 546 10.64 29.16 16.96
C ASP A 546 11.16 29.51 15.56
N LYS A 547 11.78 28.56 14.87
CA LYS A 547 12.20 28.74 13.47
C LYS A 547 11.04 28.43 12.54
N GLU A 548 10.24 29.44 12.24
CA GLU A 548 9.07 29.30 11.38
C GLU A 548 9.41 28.66 10.02
N GLY A 549 8.51 27.81 9.53
CA GLY A 549 8.63 27.09 8.28
C GLY A 549 7.73 25.85 8.26
N PHE A 550 7.75 25.13 7.18
CA PHE A 550 6.89 23.94 6.98
C PHE A 550 6.96 22.93 8.14
N LEU A 551 8.18 22.67 8.67
CA LEU A 551 8.40 21.72 9.78
C LEU A 551 8.00 22.26 11.17
N ARG A 552 7.66 23.53 11.27
CA ARG A 552 7.25 24.22 12.51
C ARG A 552 5.94 24.99 12.32
N SER A 553 5.14 24.61 11.31
CA SER A 553 3.77 25.09 11.15
C SER A 553 2.87 24.55 12.27
N THR A 554 1.75 25.19 12.52
CA THR A 554 0.72 24.76 13.49
C THR A 554 0.37 23.28 13.30
N THR A 555 0.08 22.86 12.07
CA THR A 555 -0.20 21.46 11.73
C THR A 555 0.93 20.52 12.10
N SER A 556 2.18 20.86 11.72
CA SER A 556 3.34 20.04 12.03
C SER A 556 3.59 19.92 13.54
N LEU A 557 3.40 21.00 14.27
CA LEU A 557 3.55 21.00 15.74
C LEU A 557 2.48 20.14 16.41
N ILE A 558 1.20 20.29 16.05
CA ILE A 558 0.10 19.48 16.62
C ILE A 558 0.33 17.98 16.32
N GLN A 559 0.73 17.63 15.11
CA GLN A 559 1.03 16.25 14.74
C GLN A 559 2.22 15.67 15.54
N THR A 560 3.26 16.48 15.76
CA THR A 560 4.43 16.09 16.56
C THR A 560 4.06 15.91 18.03
N ILE A 561 3.31 16.84 18.60
CA ILE A 561 2.78 16.77 19.97
C ILE A 561 1.96 15.48 20.15
N GLY A 562 1.13 15.15 19.18
CA GLY A 562 0.28 13.96 19.19
C GLY A 562 1.03 12.62 19.32
N ARG A 563 2.35 12.59 19.04
CA ARG A 563 3.17 11.38 19.22
C ARG A 563 3.35 10.98 20.69
N ALA A 564 3.34 11.93 21.61
CA ALA A 564 3.39 11.67 23.05
C ALA A 564 2.00 11.44 23.69
N ALA A 565 0.92 11.63 22.95
CA ALA A 565 -0.45 11.52 23.46
C ALA A 565 -0.92 10.08 23.78
N ARG A 566 -0.12 9.07 23.49
CA ARG A 566 -0.42 7.66 23.73
C ARG A 566 0.24 7.11 24.98
N ASN A 567 1.03 7.91 25.64
CA ASN A 567 1.68 7.57 26.90
C ASN A 567 1.00 8.34 28.04
N VAL A 568 0.73 7.65 29.16
CA VAL A 568 0.12 8.28 30.36
C VAL A 568 1.01 9.42 30.91
N SER A 569 2.33 9.29 30.80
CA SER A 569 3.33 10.27 31.22
C SER A 569 3.80 11.15 30.05
N GLY A 570 3.02 11.27 28.99
CA GLY A 570 3.40 12.00 27.78
C GLY A 570 3.68 13.47 28.03
N GLU A 571 4.86 13.95 27.63
CA GLU A 571 5.26 15.35 27.71
C GLU A 571 5.91 15.78 26.39
N VAL A 572 5.82 17.09 26.11
CA VAL A 572 6.48 17.74 24.97
C VAL A 572 7.29 18.92 25.44
N ILE A 573 8.53 18.99 25.01
CA ILE A 573 9.40 20.16 25.27
C ILE A 573 9.68 20.85 23.94
N MET A 574 9.31 22.10 23.82
CA MET A 574 9.67 22.98 22.72
C MET A 574 10.82 23.90 23.15
N TYR A 575 11.96 23.75 22.50
CA TYR A 575 13.07 24.67 22.73
C TYR A 575 12.94 25.88 21.80
N ALA A 576 12.67 27.04 22.38
CA ALA A 576 12.41 28.29 21.66
C ALA A 576 12.76 29.48 22.51
N ASP A 577 13.28 30.56 21.90
CA ASP A 577 13.56 31.82 22.57
C ASP A 577 12.36 32.78 22.52
N LYS A 578 11.43 32.54 21.58
CA LYS A 578 10.18 33.28 21.48
C LYS A 578 9.05 32.29 21.10
N ILE A 579 7.85 32.59 21.55
CA ILE A 579 6.65 31.87 21.11
C ILE A 579 6.18 32.49 19.79
N THR A 580 6.11 31.70 18.73
CA THR A 580 5.58 32.12 17.43
C THR A 580 4.06 31.88 17.37
N ASP A 581 3.39 32.47 16.37
CA ASP A 581 1.94 32.27 16.19
C ASP A 581 1.59 30.80 16.03
N SER A 582 2.37 30.06 15.23
CA SER A 582 2.19 28.61 15.03
C SER A 582 2.36 27.79 16.34
N MET A 583 3.33 28.20 17.19
CA MET A 583 3.50 27.58 18.51
C MET A 583 2.33 27.91 19.44
N GLN A 584 1.88 29.15 19.44
CA GLN A 584 0.77 29.59 20.28
C GLN A 584 -0.51 28.81 19.96
N GLU A 585 -0.88 28.73 18.66
CA GLU A 585 -2.04 27.98 18.21
C GLU A 585 -1.94 26.49 18.57
N ALA A 586 -0.78 25.87 18.37
CA ALA A 586 -0.57 24.47 18.69
C ALA A 586 -0.67 24.17 20.19
N ILE A 587 -0.14 25.05 21.03
CA ILE A 587 -0.21 24.95 22.49
C ILE A 587 -1.66 25.12 22.96
N GLU A 588 -2.35 26.18 22.50
CA GLU A 588 -3.73 26.46 22.87
C GLU A 588 -4.67 25.31 22.50
N GLU A 589 -4.55 24.77 21.29
CA GLU A 589 -5.36 23.64 20.85
C GLU A 589 -5.07 22.36 21.67
N THR A 590 -3.79 22.11 21.99
CA THR A 590 -3.41 20.96 22.83
C THR A 590 -3.97 21.12 24.25
N GLU A 591 -3.91 22.31 24.83
CA GLU A 591 -4.46 22.59 26.16
C GLU A 591 -6.00 22.50 26.18
N ARG A 592 -6.68 22.97 25.13
CA ARG A 592 -8.12 22.82 24.94
C ARG A 592 -8.53 21.34 24.97
N ARG A 593 -7.86 20.52 24.15
CA ARG A 593 -8.11 19.07 24.09
C ARG A 593 -7.82 18.39 25.42
N ARG A 594 -6.73 18.77 26.06
CA ARG A 594 -6.33 18.29 27.37
C ARG A 594 -7.39 18.59 28.43
N ALA A 595 -7.87 19.81 28.51
CA ALA A 595 -8.91 20.22 29.46
C ALA A 595 -10.23 19.47 29.22
N LYS A 596 -10.65 19.29 27.96
CA LYS A 596 -11.85 18.52 27.58
C LYS A 596 -11.74 17.08 28.04
N GLN A 597 -10.57 16.42 27.83
CA GLN A 597 -10.35 15.03 28.25
C GLN A 597 -10.34 14.90 29.79
N ILE A 598 -9.70 15.81 30.52
CA ILE A 598 -9.67 15.77 31.98
C ILE A 598 -11.07 15.88 32.54
N ALA A 599 -11.86 16.87 32.08
CA ALA A 599 -13.24 17.04 32.52
C ALA A 599 -14.09 15.78 32.26
N TYR A 600 -13.95 15.18 31.10
CA TYR A 600 -14.62 13.92 30.76
C TYR A 600 -14.22 12.77 31.68
N ASN A 601 -12.91 12.61 31.95
CA ASN A 601 -12.41 11.57 32.85
C ASN A 601 -12.93 11.73 34.27
N GLU A 602 -12.96 12.97 34.79
CA GLU A 602 -13.48 13.30 36.12
C GLU A 602 -14.98 12.99 36.21
N GLU A 603 -15.76 13.40 35.20
CA GLU A 603 -17.22 13.17 35.16
C GLU A 603 -17.58 11.68 35.12
N HIS A 604 -16.80 10.88 34.40
CA HIS A 604 -17.07 9.46 34.18
C HIS A 604 -16.24 8.53 35.08
N GLY A 605 -15.36 9.09 35.95
CA GLY A 605 -14.51 8.30 36.84
C GLY A 605 -13.52 7.41 36.10
N ILE A 606 -13.01 7.88 34.96
CA ILE A 606 -12.06 7.15 34.12
C ILE A 606 -10.62 7.43 34.57
N ASP A 607 -9.88 6.37 34.88
CA ASP A 607 -8.44 6.43 35.12
C ASP A 607 -7.70 6.13 33.83
N PRO A 608 -6.79 7.00 33.35
CA PRO A 608 -6.04 6.78 32.11
C PRO A 608 -5.27 5.47 32.12
N GLN A 609 -5.52 4.61 31.14
CA GLN A 609 -4.85 3.32 31.03
C GLN A 609 -3.79 3.35 29.90
N PRO A 610 -2.59 2.79 30.13
CA PRO A 610 -1.59 2.68 29.08
C PRO A 610 -2.07 1.75 27.98
N LEU A 611 -1.91 2.18 26.74
CA LEU A 611 -2.14 1.32 25.57
C LEU A 611 -1.10 0.19 25.54
N ARG A 612 -1.54 -1.05 25.59
CA ARG A 612 -0.70 -2.24 25.38
C ARG A 612 -1.03 -2.82 24.01
N LYS A 613 -0.25 -2.48 22.99
CA LYS A 613 -0.31 -3.15 21.69
C LYS A 613 0.80 -4.18 21.61
N LYS A 614 0.46 -5.39 21.13
CA LYS A 614 1.48 -6.39 20.76
C LYS A 614 2.39 -5.78 19.69
N ILE A 615 3.69 -6.00 19.82
CA ILE A 615 4.67 -5.65 18.80
C ILE A 615 4.58 -6.77 17.76
N ALA A 616 3.68 -6.63 16.81
CA ALA A 616 3.53 -7.53 15.69
C ALA A 616 4.11 -6.88 14.44
N ASP A 617 4.62 -7.68 13.51
CA ASP A 617 5.04 -7.18 12.22
C ASP A 617 3.79 -6.76 11.42
N ILE A 618 3.70 -5.47 11.09
CA ILE A 618 2.51 -4.89 10.45
C ILE A 618 2.38 -5.41 9.02
N LEU A 619 3.49 -5.73 8.38
CA LEU A 619 3.50 -6.20 7.00
C LEU A 619 3.20 -7.70 6.92
N ASP A 620 3.73 -8.51 7.82
CA ASP A 620 3.44 -9.96 7.88
C ASP A 620 1.94 -10.21 8.06
N GLN A 621 1.24 -9.41 8.86
CA GLN A 621 -0.21 -9.55 9.07
C GLN A 621 -1.07 -9.25 7.82
N VAL A 622 -0.58 -8.45 6.88
CA VAL A 622 -1.29 -8.21 5.61
C VAL A 622 -1.10 -9.38 4.65
N TYR A 623 0.04 -10.03 4.72
CA TYR A 623 0.41 -11.14 3.84
C TYR A 623 -0.07 -12.51 4.37
N GLU A 624 -0.25 -12.65 5.71
CA GLU A 624 -0.63 -13.91 6.38
C GLU A 624 -2.15 -14.10 6.54
N SER A 625 -3.00 -13.14 6.17
CA SER A 625 -4.42 -13.14 6.55
C SER A 625 -5.34 -14.11 5.83
N ASP A 626 -4.85 -14.95 4.91
CA ASP A 626 -5.66 -16.00 4.25
C ASP A 626 -5.25 -17.45 4.59
N GLY A 627 -4.36 -17.61 5.57
CA GLY A 627 -3.86 -18.92 6.03
C GLY A 627 -4.21 -19.22 7.49
N GLU A 628 -5.46 -19.17 7.90
CA GLU A 628 -5.85 -19.66 9.22
C GLU A 628 -5.99 -21.18 9.25
N GLU A 629 -5.34 -21.71 10.28
CA GLU A 629 -5.28 -23.08 10.78
C GLU A 629 -4.15 -23.98 10.22
N ALA A 630 -2.92 -23.49 10.30
CA ALA A 630 -1.79 -24.40 10.51
C ALA A 630 -1.28 -24.24 11.94
N ALA A 631 -1.68 -25.18 12.76
CA ALA A 631 -1.21 -25.57 14.08
C ALA A 631 -0.02 -24.79 14.65
N ALA A 632 -0.22 -24.30 15.87
CA ALA A 632 0.81 -23.91 16.82
C ALA A 632 2.04 -24.83 16.73
N SER A 633 3.07 -24.39 16.04
CA SER A 633 4.40 -24.99 16.08
C SER A 633 5.31 -24.10 16.93
N ASP A 634 5.71 -24.69 18.01
CA ASP A 634 6.79 -24.47 18.95
C ASP A 634 7.62 -23.17 18.81
N PRO A 635 7.57 -22.26 19.84
CA PRO A 635 8.37 -21.03 19.87
C PRO A 635 9.89 -21.27 20.11
N ALA A 636 10.36 -22.50 20.14
CA ALA A 636 11.74 -22.83 20.47
C ALA A 636 12.73 -22.86 19.29
N ALA A 637 12.32 -22.44 18.08
CA ALA A 637 13.17 -22.50 16.88
C ALA A 637 13.67 -21.13 16.36
N LEU A 638 13.61 -20.08 17.17
CA LEU A 638 14.36 -18.83 16.92
C LEU A 638 15.79 -19.03 17.45
N MET A 639 16.61 -19.74 16.70
CA MET A 639 18.05 -19.72 16.96
C MET A 639 18.57 -18.32 16.56
N ASP A 640 19.18 -17.65 17.54
CA ASP A 640 20.00 -16.47 17.34
C ASP A 640 20.94 -16.67 16.15
N LYS A 641 20.96 -15.72 15.19
CA LYS A 641 22.01 -15.69 14.17
C LYS A 641 23.35 -15.60 14.90
N PRO A 642 24.27 -16.53 14.71
CA PRO A 642 25.57 -16.44 15.36
C PRO A 642 26.29 -15.18 14.85
N ASP A 643 26.81 -14.38 15.77
CA ASP A 643 27.63 -13.21 15.43
C ASP A 643 28.96 -13.67 14.86
N VAL A 644 29.02 -13.72 13.53
CA VAL A 644 30.17 -14.26 12.77
C VAL A 644 31.38 -13.33 12.82
N SER A 645 31.21 -12.08 13.27
CA SER A 645 32.28 -11.08 13.32
C SER A 645 33.37 -11.43 14.33
N THR A 646 33.09 -12.36 15.24
CA THR A 646 34.03 -12.85 16.31
C THR A 646 34.54 -14.25 16.05
N MET A 647 34.10 -14.93 14.99
CA MET A 647 34.45 -16.34 14.70
C MET A 647 35.72 -16.44 13.83
N ALA A 648 36.53 -17.48 14.08
CA ALA A 648 37.66 -17.78 13.21
C ALA A 648 37.20 -18.28 11.83
N VAL A 649 37.99 -18.03 10.79
CA VAL A 649 37.69 -18.43 9.38
C VAL A 649 37.33 -19.91 9.25
N ASP A 650 38.04 -20.78 10.00
CA ASP A 650 37.77 -22.22 10.01
C ASP A 650 36.44 -22.59 10.69
N GLU A 651 36.00 -21.82 11.67
CA GLU A 651 34.71 -22.00 12.34
C GLU A 651 33.55 -21.60 11.45
N VAL A 652 33.68 -20.47 10.73
CA VAL A 652 32.69 -20.01 9.72
C VAL A 652 32.58 -21.03 8.59
N GLN A 653 33.69 -21.58 8.12
CA GLN A 653 33.69 -22.63 7.08
C GLN A 653 32.96 -23.89 7.56
N LYS A 654 33.19 -24.30 8.79
CA LYS A 654 32.51 -25.46 9.37
C LYS A 654 31.03 -25.25 9.53
N LEU A 655 30.59 -24.04 9.93
CA LEU A 655 29.20 -23.67 10.02
C LEU A 655 28.52 -23.74 8.64
N ILE A 656 29.17 -23.25 7.58
CA ILE A 656 28.70 -23.36 6.20
C ILE A 656 28.52 -24.83 5.78
N ASP A 657 29.48 -25.70 6.13
CA ASP A 657 29.40 -27.10 5.79
C ASP A 657 28.26 -27.81 6.51
N ASP A 658 28.05 -27.50 7.81
CA ASP A 658 26.94 -28.03 8.59
C ASP A 658 25.58 -27.58 8.09
N LEU A 659 25.42 -26.28 7.77
CA LEU A 659 24.18 -25.74 7.19
C LEU A 659 23.92 -26.31 5.78
N THR A 660 24.97 -26.57 5.00
CA THR A 660 24.84 -27.23 3.69
C THR A 660 24.32 -28.65 3.81
N ALA A 661 24.77 -29.38 4.83
CA ALA A 661 24.28 -30.73 5.13
C ALA A 661 22.81 -30.70 5.56
N GLN A 662 22.42 -29.75 6.41
CA GLN A 662 21.03 -29.55 6.86
C GLN A 662 20.12 -29.16 5.69
N MET A 663 20.56 -28.24 4.82
CA MET A 663 19.84 -27.88 3.60
C MET A 663 19.58 -29.10 2.70
N GLY A 664 20.60 -29.94 2.52
CA GLY A 664 20.46 -31.18 1.74
C GLY A 664 19.54 -32.22 2.40
N ALA A 665 19.47 -32.26 3.74
CA ALA A 665 18.52 -33.10 4.48
C ALA A 665 17.09 -32.55 4.34
N ALA A 666 16.89 -31.26 4.54
CA ALA A 666 15.59 -30.59 4.37
C ALA A 666 15.03 -30.76 2.95
N ALA A 667 15.87 -30.63 1.91
CA ALA A 667 15.47 -30.85 0.53
C ALA A 667 15.04 -32.31 0.26
N ARG A 668 15.70 -33.30 0.88
CA ARG A 668 15.32 -34.71 0.77
C ARG A 668 14.02 -35.03 1.51
N GLU A 669 13.71 -34.30 2.56
CA GLU A 669 12.47 -34.40 3.32
C GLU A 669 11.33 -33.53 2.73
N LEU A 670 11.55 -32.95 1.55
CA LEU A 670 10.61 -32.07 0.84
C LEU A 670 10.22 -30.77 1.62
N LYS A 671 11.03 -30.37 2.60
CA LYS A 671 10.89 -29.12 3.37
C LYS A 671 11.56 -27.96 2.60
N PHE A 672 11.01 -27.57 1.48
CA PHE A 672 11.64 -26.65 0.53
C PHE A 672 11.82 -25.23 1.09
N GLU A 673 10.94 -24.75 1.96
CA GLU A 673 11.10 -23.46 2.62
C GLU A 673 12.32 -23.44 3.56
N LEU A 674 12.46 -24.47 4.39
CA LEU A 674 13.62 -24.62 5.26
C LEU A 674 14.91 -24.75 4.42
N ALA A 675 14.87 -25.51 3.34
CA ALA A 675 16.01 -25.62 2.42
C ALA A 675 16.33 -24.28 1.73
N GLY A 676 15.32 -23.48 1.40
CA GLY A 676 15.46 -22.12 0.84
C GLY A 676 16.12 -21.17 1.84
N ARG A 677 15.63 -21.10 3.07
CA ARG A 677 16.21 -20.26 4.15
C ARG A 677 17.67 -20.63 4.43
N LEU A 678 17.96 -21.93 4.56
CA LEU A 678 19.33 -22.41 4.77
C LEU A 678 20.26 -22.08 3.59
N ARG A 679 19.75 -22.11 2.36
CA ARG A 679 20.51 -21.69 1.16
C ARG A 679 20.89 -20.21 1.22
N ASP A 680 19.96 -19.37 1.61
CA ASP A 680 20.15 -17.92 1.67
C ASP A 680 21.13 -17.56 2.81
N GLU A 681 21.01 -18.20 3.96
CA GLU A 681 21.95 -18.07 5.08
C GLU A 681 23.38 -18.54 4.72
N ILE A 682 23.51 -19.65 4.00
CA ILE A 682 24.78 -20.12 3.46
C ILE A 682 25.39 -19.10 2.49
N ALA A 683 24.57 -18.43 1.67
CA ALA A 683 25.05 -17.42 0.74
C ALA A 683 25.60 -16.19 1.46
N ASP A 684 24.94 -15.73 2.51
CA ASP A 684 25.38 -14.61 3.36
C ASP A 684 26.70 -14.97 4.07
N LEU A 685 26.77 -16.12 4.72
CA LEU A 685 27.98 -16.59 5.40
C LEU A 685 29.17 -16.72 4.45
N LYS A 686 28.95 -17.18 3.22
CA LYS A 686 30.00 -17.25 2.19
C LYS A 686 30.50 -15.86 1.77
N LYS A 687 29.64 -14.85 1.78
CA LYS A 687 30.01 -13.45 1.49
C LYS A 687 30.87 -12.88 2.62
N GLU A 688 30.49 -13.13 3.87
CA GLU A 688 31.25 -12.72 5.05
C GLU A 688 32.59 -13.43 5.14
N LEU A 689 32.63 -14.73 4.87
CA LEU A 689 33.88 -15.52 4.83
C LEU A 689 34.88 -14.99 3.79
N ARG A 690 34.39 -14.51 2.64
CA ARG A 690 35.27 -13.84 1.64
C ARG A 690 35.82 -12.54 2.20
N GLY A 691 34.98 -11.71 2.82
CA GLY A 691 35.42 -10.48 3.48
C GLY A 691 36.49 -10.70 4.55
N LEU A 692 36.33 -11.72 5.40
CA LEU A 692 37.32 -12.10 6.41
C LEU A 692 38.64 -12.57 5.78
N LYS A 693 38.59 -13.38 4.73
CA LYS A 693 39.78 -13.84 3.99
C LYS A 693 40.52 -12.70 3.28
N GLU A 694 39.81 -11.71 2.74
CA GLU A 694 40.38 -10.53 2.11
C GLU A 694 40.97 -9.54 3.15
N ALA A 695 40.42 -9.49 4.34
CA ALA A 695 40.94 -8.69 5.46
C ALA A 695 42.17 -9.30 6.16
N GLY A 696 42.56 -10.53 5.81
CA GLY A 696 43.76 -11.18 6.32
C GLY A 696 43.67 -11.65 7.78
N ILE A 697 42.45 -11.88 8.25
CA ILE A 697 42.16 -12.41 9.60
C ILE A 697 42.02 -13.94 9.52
#